data_fbdac5e52fa827ecfe13cb14286c9bd1
#
_entry.id   fbdac5e52fa827ecfe13cb14286c9bd1
#
_cell.length_a   1.000
_cell.length_b   1.000
_cell.length_c   1.000
_cell.angle_alpha   90.00
_cell.angle_beta   90.00
_cell.angle_gamma   90.00
#
_symmetry.space_group_name_H-M   'P 1'
#
loop_
_entity.id
_entity.type
_entity.pdbx_description
1 polymer ?
#
loop_
_entity_poly.entity_id
_entity_poly.type
_entity_poly.pdbx_seq_one_letter_code
_entity_poly.pdbx_strand_id
1 'polypeptide(L)'
;MALKIWSWLNKRWPLSALIRLSLEEEIPGGSRFAYTLGASILVVFLLQAGTGILQLFYYVPTTDQAYNSLHFLWLQVPFGWLVHGLHYWGANAMVVLVCLHMARVFLWGAYKSPRELTWLLGVCLLVTVMGLSFTGGPLPWNQKAYWEAEVGTSIPGSIPLIGDWIKRLARGGEVLGQLTLSRFFILHVAILPSILLALIAAHLIAFRTFGSVGPWIEAKRERGGPFWPDQVFKDGLTVTMIVLILTGLSVFTPPPILGPADPLDISYQPKPDWPFLFLYQGLKYFPGRLEPIGTAGIPILLIILLIIPPFVDRRPERNPMHRPVAMLYGLVLAGIITALTLVGAYSNPGTTEVSPPPAATTPKQATSSSLRAGAQLFQSQGCAACHKVSGAGGTLGPDLSSEANRGRSRDWLVAQLQNPKARNPHSIMPAFTSLGKQDLDSLVGYLLSLGAKGPQKASPAAQPPEAKPSGGKKSLSVTQLPAPPLPTFPPASSPLKPSSTPTSEGPGPAAAVIGSADRGADLYREECASCHGPQGTDPVPNPGSQEGKVPSLNPIDRDLFSSDPQAFAEKIDVIIQHGSVPAGPNPALKMAAFGDSHGLSPQQIANIEAYILRLNGVDRAQLIHPGMSPRSFFFLAVLVLVIPLLFLGGIYRCLPPRPPDKKE
;
A
#
# COMPACT_ATOMS: atom_id res chain seq x y z
N MET A 1 -33.40 -36.55 -7.36
CA MET A 1 -32.37 -36.10 -8.32
C MET A 1 -30.98 -36.11 -7.67
N ALA A 2 -30.76 -35.47 -6.54
CA ALA A 2 -29.48 -35.41 -5.85
C ALA A 2 -28.81 -36.76 -5.55
N LEU A 3 -29.57 -37.75 -5.05
CA LEU A 3 -29.07 -39.12 -4.77
C LEU A 3 -28.59 -39.87 -6.03
N LYS A 4 -29.25 -39.66 -7.18
CA LYS A 4 -28.81 -40.25 -8.46
C LYS A 4 -27.55 -39.61 -8.97
N ILE A 5 -27.37 -38.28 -8.84
CA ILE A 5 -26.16 -37.56 -9.17
C ILE A 5 -25.02 -38.00 -8.24
N TRP A 6 -25.25 -38.10 -6.94
CA TRP A 6 -24.27 -38.58 -5.97
C TRP A 6 -23.82 -40.01 -6.28
N SER A 7 -24.75 -40.94 -6.54
CA SER A 7 -24.42 -42.32 -6.92
C SER A 7 -23.63 -42.38 -8.22
N TRP A 8 -23.98 -41.53 -9.21
CA TRP A 8 -23.27 -41.46 -10.49
C TRP A 8 -21.83 -40.93 -10.32
N LEU A 9 -21.63 -39.87 -9.51
CA LEU A 9 -20.30 -39.30 -9.19
C LEU A 9 -19.46 -40.31 -8.41
N ASN A 10 -20.06 -40.94 -7.38
CA ASN A 10 -19.31 -41.86 -6.52
C ASN A 10 -18.85 -43.16 -7.20
N LYS A 11 -19.58 -43.59 -8.26
CA LYS A 11 -19.13 -44.70 -9.12
C LYS A 11 -17.93 -44.39 -9.99
N ARG A 12 -17.72 -43.10 -10.31
CA ARG A 12 -16.61 -42.64 -11.17
C ARG A 12 -15.44 -42.08 -10.37
N TRP A 13 -15.74 -41.50 -9.26
CA TRP A 13 -14.79 -40.94 -8.33
C TRP A 13 -15.16 -41.40 -6.92
N PRO A 14 -14.31 -42.11 -6.20
CA PRO A 14 -14.66 -42.73 -4.89
C PRO A 14 -14.79 -41.65 -3.80
N LEU A 15 -15.69 -40.69 -4.00
CA LEU A 15 -15.90 -39.55 -3.11
C LEU A 15 -16.28 -39.97 -1.69
N SER A 16 -17.13 -41.01 -1.57
CA SER A 16 -17.49 -41.56 -0.26
C SER A 16 -16.30 -42.15 0.48
N ALA A 17 -15.36 -42.78 -0.22
CA ALA A 17 -14.14 -43.34 0.38
C ALA A 17 -13.19 -42.21 0.84
N LEU A 18 -13.02 -41.16 0.02
CA LEU A 18 -12.24 -39.97 0.38
C LEU A 18 -12.85 -39.22 1.58
N ILE A 19 -14.16 -39.08 1.62
CA ILE A 19 -14.88 -38.46 2.73
C ILE A 19 -14.70 -39.29 4.00
N ARG A 20 -14.88 -40.61 3.93
CA ARG A 20 -14.66 -41.50 5.08
C ARG A 20 -13.24 -41.40 5.59
N LEU A 21 -12.24 -41.53 4.72
CA LEU A 21 -10.83 -41.39 5.07
C LEU A 21 -10.54 -40.05 5.79
N SER A 22 -11.24 -39.00 5.43
CA SER A 22 -11.09 -37.68 6.05
C SER A 22 -11.84 -37.54 7.39
N LEU A 23 -12.97 -38.20 7.56
CA LEU A 23 -13.84 -38.05 8.72
C LEU A 23 -13.62 -39.11 9.82
N GLU A 24 -13.06 -40.26 9.47
CA GLU A 24 -12.81 -41.37 10.41
C GLU A 24 -11.47 -41.29 11.14
N GLU A 25 -10.75 -40.14 11.04
CA GLU A 25 -9.49 -39.92 11.75
C GLU A 25 -9.72 -39.87 13.27
N GLU A 26 -8.92 -40.60 14.03
CA GLU A 26 -8.89 -40.48 15.49
C GLU A 26 -8.00 -39.31 15.93
N ILE A 27 -8.53 -38.49 16.80
CA ILE A 27 -7.81 -37.36 17.38
C ILE A 27 -7.23 -37.74 18.74
N PRO A 28 -5.91 -37.77 18.89
CA PRO A 28 -5.27 -38.06 20.16
C PRO A 28 -5.74 -37.13 21.29
N GLY A 29 -6.19 -37.70 22.42
CA GLY A 29 -6.71 -36.96 23.55
C GLY A 29 -8.05 -36.30 23.35
N GLY A 30 -8.79 -36.71 22.33
CA GLY A 30 -10.12 -36.23 22.00
C GLY A 30 -10.16 -34.87 21.30
N SER A 31 -11.36 -34.46 20.92
CA SER A 31 -11.58 -33.17 20.23
C SER A 31 -11.30 -31.97 21.13
N ARG A 32 -10.55 -30.97 20.62
CA ARG A 32 -10.17 -29.75 21.39
C ARG A 32 -10.19 -28.52 20.48
N PHE A 33 -10.51 -27.36 21.04
CA PHE A 33 -10.43 -26.07 20.31
C PHE A 33 -8.99 -25.75 19.82
N ALA A 34 -7.98 -26.25 20.51
CA ALA A 34 -6.59 -26.04 20.07
C ALA A 34 -6.26 -26.71 18.71
N TYR A 35 -7.06 -27.66 18.24
CA TYR A 35 -6.91 -28.26 16.91
C TYR A 35 -7.59 -27.45 15.79
N THR A 36 -8.49 -26.51 16.11
CA THR A 36 -9.30 -25.79 15.12
C THR A 36 -8.52 -24.78 14.29
N LEU A 37 -7.31 -24.35 14.73
CA LEU A 37 -6.52 -23.31 14.08
C LEU A 37 -6.18 -23.64 12.62
N GLY A 38 -5.82 -24.89 12.31
CA GLY A 38 -5.49 -25.29 10.93
C GLY A 38 -6.67 -25.18 9.98
N ALA A 39 -7.84 -25.67 10.41
CA ALA A 39 -9.09 -25.54 9.64
C ALA A 39 -9.48 -24.06 9.47
N SER A 40 -9.36 -23.26 10.52
CA SER A 40 -9.66 -21.82 10.49
C SER A 40 -8.78 -21.07 9.49
N ILE A 41 -7.47 -21.33 9.45
CA ILE A 41 -6.54 -20.73 8.48
C ILE A 41 -6.96 -21.10 7.05
N LEU A 42 -7.30 -22.36 6.81
CA LEU A 42 -7.72 -22.80 5.49
C LEU A 42 -8.99 -22.09 5.02
N VAL A 43 -9.99 -21.92 5.91
CA VAL A 43 -11.22 -21.20 5.55
C VAL A 43 -10.96 -19.72 5.34
N VAL A 44 -10.14 -19.08 6.16
CA VAL A 44 -9.76 -17.68 5.94
C VAL A 44 -8.98 -17.53 4.62
N PHE A 45 -8.12 -18.48 4.27
CA PHE A 45 -7.48 -18.50 2.95
C PHE A 45 -8.50 -18.57 1.80
N LEU A 46 -9.49 -19.45 1.89
CA LEU A 46 -10.56 -19.53 0.88
C LEU A 46 -11.39 -18.23 0.82
N LEU A 47 -11.62 -17.60 1.96
CA LEU A 47 -12.25 -16.28 2.02
C LEU A 47 -11.41 -15.21 1.32
N GLN A 48 -10.08 -15.21 1.55
CA GLN A 48 -9.15 -14.30 0.87
C GLN A 48 -9.16 -14.51 -0.65
N ALA A 49 -9.08 -15.75 -1.09
CA ALA A 49 -9.13 -16.09 -2.51
C ALA A 49 -10.47 -15.64 -3.14
N GLY A 50 -11.60 -15.95 -2.49
CA GLY A 50 -12.93 -15.57 -2.96
C GLY A 50 -13.12 -14.06 -3.03
N THR A 51 -12.80 -13.33 -1.96
CA THR A 51 -12.92 -11.86 -1.93
C THR A 51 -11.93 -11.18 -2.87
N GLY A 52 -10.71 -11.73 -3.03
CA GLY A 52 -9.72 -11.26 -3.99
C GLY A 52 -10.20 -11.40 -5.43
N ILE A 53 -10.74 -12.57 -5.81
CA ILE A 53 -11.31 -12.80 -7.15
C ILE A 53 -12.47 -11.82 -7.42
N LEU A 54 -13.36 -11.59 -6.45
CA LEU A 54 -14.45 -10.63 -6.61
C LEU A 54 -13.94 -9.20 -6.85
N GLN A 55 -12.85 -8.80 -6.19
CA GLN A 55 -12.25 -7.49 -6.43
C GLN A 55 -11.61 -7.37 -7.82
N LEU A 56 -11.07 -8.45 -8.40
CA LEU A 56 -10.46 -8.45 -9.74
C LEU A 56 -11.44 -8.07 -10.86
N PHE A 57 -12.75 -8.24 -10.68
CA PHE A 57 -13.74 -7.83 -11.67
C PHE A 57 -13.80 -6.31 -11.85
N TYR A 58 -13.33 -5.55 -10.88
CA TYR A 58 -13.42 -4.09 -10.85
C TYR A 58 -12.06 -3.40 -10.82
N TYR A 59 -11.05 -4.07 -10.27
CA TYR A 59 -9.74 -3.47 -10.04
C TYR A 59 -8.93 -3.34 -11.34
N VAL A 60 -8.40 -2.13 -11.60
CA VAL A 60 -7.57 -1.82 -12.76
C VAL A 60 -6.13 -1.56 -12.31
N PRO A 61 -5.16 -2.44 -12.60
CA PRO A 61 -3.79 -2.37 -12.09
C PRO A 61 -2.92 -1.34 -12.84
N THR A 62 -3.38 -0.09 -12.91
CA THR A 62 -2.62 1.02 -13.49
C THR A 62 -2.48 2.15 -12.47
N THR A 63 -1.37 2.89 -12.53
CA THR A 63 -1.05 3.92 -11.53
C THR A 63 -2.05 5.06 -11.49
N ASP A 64 -2.75 5.32 -12.59
CA ASP A 64 -3.80 6.31 -12.73
C ASP A 64 -5.19 5.80 -12.32
N GLN A 65 -5.44 4.48 -12.43
CA GLN A 65 -6.76 3.91 -12.19
C GLN A 65 -6.86 3.02 -10.95
N ALA A 66 -5.78 2.49 -10.41
CA ALA A 66 -5.80 1.54 -9.30
C ALA A 66 -6.57 2.10 -8.10
N TYR A 67 -6.24 3.33 -7.69
CA TYR A 67 -6.92 4.04 -6.63
C TYR A 67 -8.42 4.23 -6.93
N ASN A 68 -8.74 4.78 -8.09
CA ASN A 68 -10.12 5.10 -8.48
C ASN A 68 -10.98 3.84 -8.64
N SER A 69 -10.44 2.78 -9.23
CA SER A 69 -11.16 1.51 -9.42
C SER A 69 -11.49 0.83 -8.11
N LEU A 70 -10.61 0.91 -7.10
CA LEU A 70 -10.87 0.40 -5.76
C LEU A 70 -11.93 1.24 -5.05
N HIS A 71 -11.89 2.57 -5.21
CA HIS A 71 -12.92 3.49 -4.69
C HIS A 71 -14.29 3.23 -5.32
N PHE A 72 -14.33 3.02 -6.65
CA PHE A 72 -15.55 2.62 -7.35
C PHE A 72 -16.15 1.32 -6.77
N LEU A 73 -15.31 0.28 -6.59
CA LEU A 73 -15.73 -0.96 -5.95
C LEU A 73 -16.36 -0.69 -4.58
N TRP A 74 -15.73 0.14 -3.80
CA TRP A 74 -16.12 0.38 -2.42
C TRP A 74 -17.41 1.20 -2.28
N LEU A 75 -17.57 2.25 -3.09
CA LEU A 75 -18.66 3.21 -2.94
C LEU A 75 -19.87 2.91 -3.82
N GLN A 76 -19.68 2.30 -4.99
CA GLN A 76 -20.74 2.16 -5.99
C GLN A 76 -21.19 0.72 -6.22
N VAL A 77 -20.32 -0.28 -5.94
CA VAL A 77 -20.70 -1.68 -6.12
C VAL A 77 -21.47 -2.18 -4.90
N PRO A 78 -22.67 -2.76 -5.07
CA PRO A 78 -23.42 -3.34 -3.95
C PRO A 78 -22.57 -4.35 -3.17
N PHE A 79 -22.45 -4.15 -1.85
CA PHE A 79 -21.59 -4.94 -0.95
C PHE A 79 -20.08 -4.89 -1.27
N GLY A 80 -19.61 -4.05 -2.19
CA GLY A 80 -18.19 -3.90 -2.50
C GLY A 80 -17.35 -3.51 -1.28
N TRP A 81 -17.87 -2.63 -0.42
CA TRP A 81 -17.29 -2.27 0.87
C TRP A 81 -17.09 -3.49 1.79
N LEU A 82 -18.04 -4.43 1.81
CA LEU A 82 -17.95 -5.65 2.62
C LEU A 82 -16.90 -6.62 2.05
N VAL A 83 -16.89 -6.82 0.73
CA VAL A 83 -15.89 -7.64 0.05
C VAL A 83 -14.48 -7.11 0.31
N HIS A 84 -14.28 -5.81 0.18
CA HIS A 84 -13.00 -5.17 0.46
C HIS A 84 -12.63 -5.25 1.95
N GLY A 85 -13.59 -4.98 2.85
CA GLY A 85 -13.39 -5.08 4.30
C GLY A 85 -13.01 -6.50 4.74
N LEU A 86 -13.70 -7.53 4.22
CA LEU A 86 -13.38 -8.93 4.51
C LEU A 86 -11.99 -9.31 3.97
N HIS A 87 -11.59 -8.79 2.82
CA HIS A 87 -10.24 -9.02 2.28
C HIS A 87 -9.17 -8.38 3.15
N TYR A 88 -9.34 -7.13 3.54
CA TYR A 88 -8.43 -6.39 4.41
C TYR A 88 -8.29 -7.03 5.81
N TRP A 89 -9.41 -7.22 6.52
CA TRP A 89 -9.39 -7.81 7.86
C TRP A 89 -9.02 -9.29 7.85
N GLY A 90 -9.41 -10.01 6.79
CA GLY A 90 -9.02 -11.40 6.60
C GLY A 90 -7.52 -11.58 6.37
N ALA A 91 -6.84 -10.65 5.67
CA ALA A 91 -5.38 -10.66 5.54
C ALA A 91 -4.69 -10.48 6.90
N ASN A 92 -5.18 -9.55 7.73
CA ASN A 92 -4.70 -9.36 9.10
C ASN A 92 -4.93 -10.61 9.96
N ALA A 93 -6.12 -11.19 9.91
CA ALA A 93 -6.47 -12.42 10.64
C ALA A 93 -5.61 -13.61 10.18
N MET A 94 -5.28 -13.72 8.90
CA MET A 94 -4.42 -14.77 8.37
C MET A 94 -3.05 -14.77 9.06
N VAL A 95 -2.40 -13.62 9.18
CA VAL A 95 -1.11 -13.50 9.87
C VAL A 95 -1.23 -13.91 11.34
N VAL A 96 -2.24 -13.39 12.05
CA VAL A 96 -2.49 -13.73 13.46
C VAL A 96 -2.72 -15.24 13.64
N LEU A 97 -3.59 -15.82 12.83
CA LEU A 97 -3.95 -17.24 12.93
C LEU A 97 -2.76 -18.16 12.61
N VAL A 98 -1.93 -17.81 11.62
CA VAL A 98 -0.71 -18.57 11.28
C VAL A 98 0.29 -18.50 12.45
N CYS A 99 0.50 -17.33 13.04
CA CYS A 99 1.36 -17.19 14.22
C CYS A 99 0.85 -18.00 15.42
N LEU A 100 -0.46 -17.96 15.70
CA LEU A 100 -1.06 -18.77 16.77
C LEU A 100 -0.97 -20.27 16.49
N HIS A 101 -1.16 -20.69 15.24
CA HIS A 101 -1.00 -22.08 14.84
C HIS A 101 0.45 -22.55 15.04
N MET A 102 1.42 -21.79 14.59
CA MET A 102 2.84 -22.10 14.79
C MET A 102 3.21 -22.12 16.29
N ALA A 103 2.73 -21.16 17.06
CA ALA A 103 2.94 -21.14 18.51
C ALA A 103 2.37 -22.40 19.18
N ARG A 104 1.15 -22.84 18.80
CA ARG A 104 0.55 -24.08 19.32
C ARG A 104 1.37 -25.32 18.93
N VAL A 105 1.81 -25.41 17.66
CA VAL A 105 2.66 -26.52 17.19
C VAL A 105 3.99 -26.56 17.95
N PHE A 106 4.58 -25.39 18.21
CA PHE A 106 5.80 -25.26 19.00
C PHE A 106 5.61 -25.66 20.45
N LEU A 107 4.58 -25.12 21.12
CA LEU A 107 4.26 -25.42 22.52
C LEU A 107 4.05 -26.93 22.73
N TRP A 108 3.38 -27.59 21.83
CA TRP A 108 3.11 -29.02 21.91
C TRP A 108 4.23 -29.92 21.39
N GLY A 109 5.35 -29.34 20.93
CA GLY A 109 6.44 -30.12 20.34
C GLY A 109 6.01 -30.97 19.16
N ALA A 110 4.96 -30.50 18.43
CA ALA A 110 4.40 -31.25 17.31
C ALA A 110 5.29 -31.23 16.05
N TYR A 111 6.35 -30.43 16.06
CA TYR A 111 7.40 -30.37 15.03
C TYR A 111 8.45 -31.47 15.16
N LYS A 112 8.48 -32.22 16.29
CA LYS A 112 9.48 -33.25 16.54
C LYS A 112 9.28 -34.46 15.63
N SER A 113 10.35 -35.26 15.46
CA SER A 113 10.36 -36.43 14.62
C SER A 113 9.08 -37.27 14.76
N PRO A 114 8.51 -37.71 13.62
CA PRO A 114 8.95 -37.60 12.22
C PRO A 114 8.28 -36.42 11.46
N ARG A 115 7.96 -35.30 12.14
CA ARG A 115 7.17 -34.19 11.59
C ARG A 115 8.00 -32.94 11.24
N GLU A 116 9.31 -33.08 11.13
CA GLU A 116 10.24 -32.00 10.80
C GLU A 116 9.88 -31.34 9.47
N LEU A 117 9.57 -32.13 8.44
CA LEU A 117 9.16 -31.63 7.14
C LEU A 117 7.85 -30.84 7.22
N THR A 118 6.87 -31.30 8.02
CA THR A 118 5.61 -30.57 8.21
C THR A 118 5.86 -29.19 8.82
N TRP A 119 6.80 -29.08 9.78
CA TRP A 119 7.20 -27.79 10.36
C TRP A 119 7.88 -26.89 9.33
N LEU A 120 8.83 -27.41 8.56
CA LEU A 120 9.53 -26.64 7.51
C LEU A 120 8.57 -26.09 6.46
N LEU A 121 7.62 -26.93 6.02
CA LEU A 121 6.55 -26.48 5.13
C LEU A 121 5.70 -25.38 5.78
N GLY A 122 5.43 -25.47 7.09
CA GLY A 122 4.77 -24.42 7.87
C GLY A 122 5.53 -23.09 7.89
N VAL A 123 6.87 -23.14 8.01
CA VAL A 123 7.73 -21.94 7.91
C VAL A 123 7.65 -21.33 6.50
N CYS A 124 7.71 -22.17 5.45
CA CYS A 124 7.53 -21.69 4.07
C CYS A 124 6.16 -21.05 3.84
N LEU A 125 5.10 -21.63 4.42
CA LEU A 125 3.74 -21.08 4.39
C LEU A 125 3.68 -19.69 5.07
N LEU A 126 4.30 -19.54 6.26
CA LEU A 126 4.39 -18.23 6.94
C LEU A 126 5.10 -17.19 6.05
N VAL A 127 6.25 -17.52 5.48
CA VAL A 127 6.99 -16.60 4.60
C VAL A 127 6.16 -16.21 3.38
N THR A 128 5.41 -17.15 2.80
CA THR A 128 4.52 -16.88 1.66
C THR A 128 3.36 -15.98 2.06
N VAL A 129 2.75 -16.19 3.23
CA VAL A 129 1.68 -15.32 3.78
C VAL A 129 2.20 -13.90 4.04
N MET A 130 3.42 -13.77 4.60
CA MET A 130 4.05 -12.46 4.76
C MET A 130 4.32 -11.79 3.40
N GLY A 131 4.77 -12.56 2.41
CA GLY A 131 4.92 -12.08 1.03
C GLY A 131 3.62 -11.59 0.40
N LEU A 132 2.50 -12.32 0.63
CA LEU A 132 1.17 -11.89 0.20
C LEU A 132 0.73 -10.61 0.91
N SER A 133 0.93 -10.51 2.23
CA SER A 133 0.63 -9.29 2.99
C SER A 133 1.40 -8.09 2.44
N PHE A 134 2.68 -8.25 2.16
CA PHE A 134 3.53 -7.19 1.60
C PHE A 134 3.15 -6.81 0.17
N THR A 135 2.88 -7.79 -0.71
CA THR A 135 2.58 -7.50 -2.12
C THR A 135 1.17 -6.95 -2.33
N GLY A 136 0.25 -7.16 -1.39
CA GLY A 136 -1.09 -6.60 -1.41
C GLY A 136 -1.15 -5.13 -1.00
N GLY A 137 -0.28 -4.72 -0.07
CA GLY A 137 -0.24 -3.35 0.47
C GLY A 137 -0.10 -2.24 -0.59
N PRO A 138 0.79 -2.37 -1.60
CA PRO A 138 0.94 -1.39 -2.68
C PRO A 138 -0.21 -1.30 -3.68
N LEU A 139 -1.08 -2.31 -3.78
CA LEU A 139 -2.11 -2.37 -4.83
C LEU A 139 -3.15 -1.23 -4.78
N PRO A 140 -3.58 -0.72 -3.63
CA PRO A 140 -4.49 0.43 -3.58
C PRO A 140 -3.91 1.71 -4.20
N TRP A 141 -2.61 1.79 -4.39
CA TRP A 141 -1.88 2.94 -4.92
C TRP A 141 -2.29 4.27 -4.29
N ASN A 142 -2.59 4.23 -2.99
CA ASN A 142 -2.80 5.39 -2.14
C ASN A 142 -1.47 5.87 -1.53
N GLN A 143 -1.50 6.94 -0.74
CA GLN A 143 -0.30 7.53 -0.14
C GLN A 143 0.52 6.51 0.69
N LYS A 144 -0.15 5.72 1.52
CA LYS A 144 0.51 4.67 2.30
C LYS A 144 1.10 3.57 1.40
N ALA A 145 0.34 3.10 0.42
CA ALA A 145 0.72 2.04 -0.51
C ALA A 145 1.99 2.41 -1.31
N TYR A 146 2.06 3.65 -1.79
CA TYR A 146 3.23 4.16 -2.50
C TYR A 146 4.49 4.12 -1.62
N TRP A 147 4.40 4.68 -0.43
CA TRP A 147 5.55 4.74 0.48
C TRP A 147 5.90 3.37 1.07
N GLU A 148 4.94 2.47 1.25
CA GLU A 148 5.19 1.08 1.61
C GLU A 148 6.00 0.36 0.53
N ALA A 149 5.67 0.55 -0.74
CA ALA A 149 6.44 0.03 -1.86
C ALA A 149 7.84 0.65 -1.94
N GLU A 150 7.97 1.98 -1.71
CA GLU A 150 9.26 2.69 -1.72
C GLU A 150 10.20 2.14 -0.64
N VAL A 151 9.75 2.09 0.60
CA VAL A 151 10.53 1.59 1.74
C VAL A 151 10.80 0.09 1.58
N GLY A 152 9.74 -0.70 1.29
CA GLY A 152 9.84 -2.15 1.21
C GLY A 152 10.76 -2.66 0.10
N THR A 153 10.90 -1.92 -1.02
CA THR A 153 11.85 -2.25 -2.09
C THR A 153 13.23 -1.66 -1.86
N SER A 154 13.34 -0.55 -1.12
CA SER A 154 14.64 0.07 -0.76
C SER A 154 15.41 -0.77 0.25
N ILE A 155 14.73 -1.41 1.21
CA ILE A 155 15.35 -2.25 2.24
C ILE A 155 16.21 -3.37 1.62
N PRO A 156 15.68 -4.28 0.78
CA PRO A 156 16.51 -5.27 0.10
C PRO A 156 17.50 -4.63 -0.89
N GLY A 157 17.22 -3.41 -1.37
CA GLY A 157 18.11 -2.63 -2.22
C GLY A 157 19.44 -2.26 -1.56
N SER A 158 19.49 -2.19 -0.23
CA SER A 158 20.71 -1.88 0.52
C SER A 158 21.67 -3.07 0.71
N ILE A 159 21.29 -4.28 0.27
CA ILE A 159 22.14 -5.48 0.37
C ILE A 159 23.36 -5.33 -0.57
N PRO A 160 24.58 -5.46 -0.05
CA PRO A 160 25.78 -5.33 -0.88
C PRO A 160 25.76 -6.31 -2.07
N LEU A 161 26.28 -5.89 -3.21
CA LEU A 161 26.44 -6.63 -4.47
C LEU A 161 25.16 -6.95 -5.24
N ILE A 162 24.08 -7.35 -4.57
CA ILE A 162 22.84 -7.82 -5.24
C ILE A 162 21.64 -6.91 -5.01
N GLY A 163 21.70 -6.01 -4.03
CA GLY A 163 20.55 -5.23 -3.58
C GLY A 163 19.97 -4.33 -4.66
N ASP A 164 20.84 -3.63 -5.38
CA ASP A 164 20.39 -2.76 -6.47
C ASP A 164 19.69 -3.54 -7.60
N TRP A 165 20.19 -4.73 -7.92
CA TRP A 165 19.53 -5.62 -8.88
C TRP A 165 18.14 -6.09 -8.36
N ILE A 166 18.03 -6.45 -7.07
CA ILE A 166 16.75 -6.86 -6.45
C ILE A 166 15.75 -5.68 -6.49
N LYS A 167 16.20 -4.48 -6.13
CA LYS A 167 15.41 -3.26 -6.15
C LYS A 167 14.86 -2.97 -7.57
N ARG A 168 15.72 -2.97 -8.57
CA ARG A 168 15.33 -2.76 -9.98
C ARG A 168 14.41 -3.87 -10.49
N LEU A 169 14.65 -5.12 -10.10
CA LEU A 169 13.78 -6.23 -10.45
C LEU A 169 12.39 -6.03 -9.83
N ALA A 170 12.28 -5.65 -8.57
CA ALA A 170 11.01 -5.43 -7.88
C ALA A 170 10.25 -4.22 -8.44
N ARG A 171 10.95 -3.10 -8.69
CA ARG A 171 10.34 -1.86 -9.18
C ARG A 171 10.06 -1.84 -10.68
N GLY A 172 10.84 -2.56 -11.47
CA GLY A 172 10.82 -2.45 -12.93
C GLY A 172 11.67 -1.30 -13.48
N GLY A 173 12.41 -0.61 -12.62
CA GLY A 173 13.27 0.54 -12.95
C GLY A 173 13.86 1.18 -11.70
N GLU A 174 14.35 2.39 -11.84
CA GLU A 174 14.96 3.15 -10.73
C GLU A 174 13.90 3.70 -9.76
N VAL A 175 12.73 4.09 -10.28
CA VAL A 175 11.64 4.72 -9.54
C VAL A 175 10.40 3.85 -9.55
N LEU A 176 9.51 4.08 -8.57
CA LEU A 176 8.20 3.43 -8.54
C LEU A 176 7.32 3.96 -9.68
N GLY A 177 6.54 3.08 -10.28
CA GLY A 177 5.64 3.44 -11.37
C GLY A 177 4.80 2.26 -11.84
N GLN A 178 4.31 2.35 -13.07
CA GLN A 178 3.43 1.35 -13.65
C GLN A 178 4.01 -0.07 -13.60
N LEU A 179 5.29 -0.25 -13.91
CA LEU A 179 5.92 -1.58 -13.87
C LEU A 179 6.01 -2.14 -12.46
N THR A 180 6.18 -1.27 -11.45
CA THR A 180 6.14 -1.69 -10.04
C THR A 180 4.78 -2.26 -9.70
N LEU A 181 3.72 -1.50 -9.95
CA LEU A 181 2.36 -1.91 -9.67
C LEU A 181 1.99 -3.22 -10.39
N SER A 182 2.32 -3.34 -11.68
CA SER A 182 2.08 -4.56 -12.47
C SER A 182 2.78 -5.78 -11.89
N ARG A 183 4.01 -5.64 -11.39
CA ARG A 183 4.77 -6.75 -10.78
C ARG A 183 4.19 -7.16 -9.43
N PHE A 184 3.87 -6.19 -8.58
CA PHE A 184 3.20 -6.48 -7.31
C PHE A 184 1.84 -7.13 -7.53
N PHE A 185 1.09 -6.68 -8.53
CA PHE A 185 -0.19 -7.26 -8.90
C PHE A 185 -0.04 -8.74 -9.30
N ILE A 186 0.85 -9.09 -10.25
CA ILE A 186 1.00 -10.49 -10.67
C ILE A 186 1.56 -11.39 -9.55
N LEU A 187 2.45 -10.87 -8.71
CA LEU A 187 2.94 -11.59 -7.53
C LEU A 187 1.80 -11.90 -6.57
N HIS A 188 0.95 -10.92 -6.25
CA HIS A 188 -0.13 -11.04 -5.28
C HIS A 188 -1.30 -11.90 -5.79
N VAL A 189 -1.66 -11.76 -7.07
CA VAL A 189 -2.87 -12.38 -7.61
C VAL A 189 -2.63 -13.80 -8.16
N ALA A 190 -1.44 -14.05 -8.69
CA ALA A 190 -1.17 -15.32 -9.37
C ALA A 190 -0.02 -16.12 -8.73
N ILE A 191 1.17 -15.53 -8.63
CA ILE A 191 2.39 -16.29 -8.29
C ILE A 191 2.34 -16.77 -6.84
N LEU A 192 2.21 -15.86 -5.87
CA LEU A 192 2.22 -16.22 -4.45
C LEU A 192 1.00 -17.06 -4.04
N PRO A 193 -0.23 -16.81 -4.50
CA PRO A 193 -1.35 -17.71 -4.23
C PRO A 193 -1.15 -19.12 -4.78
N SER A 194 -0.55 -19.27 -5.97
CA SER A 194 -0.24 -20.58 -6.54
C SER A 194 0.81 -21.34 -5.73
N ILE A 195 1.87 -20.64 -5.29
CA ILE A 195 2.88 -21.21 -4.38
C ILE A 195 2.23 -21.58 -3.04
N LEU A 196 1.39 -20.71 -2.48
CA LEU A 196 0.69 -20.96 -1.22
C LEU A 196 -0.18 -22.22 -1.32
N LEU A 197 -0.95 -22.35 -2.41
CA LEU A 197 -1.81 -23.52 -2.64
C LEU A 197 -1.00 -24.81 -2.75
N ALA A 198 0.12 -24.80 -3.48
CA ALA A 198 1.02 -25.95 -3.58
C ALA A 198 1.64 -26.34 -2.21
N LEU A 199 2.07 -25.34 -1.44
CA LEU A 199 2.60 -25.53 -0.09
C LEU A 199 1.53 -26.05 0.89
N ILE A 200 0.28 -25.56 0.81
CA ILE A 200 -0.85 -26.07 1.59
C ILE A 200 -1.07 -27.54 1.26
N ALA A 201 -1.11 -27.91 -0.02
CA ALA A 201 -1.27 -29.30 -0.42
C ALA A 201 -0.15 -30.20 0.14
N ALA A 202 1.11 -29.79 0.00
CA ALA A 202 2.25 -30.52 0.55
C ALA A 202 2.20 -30.61 2.09
N HIS A 203 1.83 -29.52 2.78
CA HIS A 203 1.70 -29.49 4.23
C HIS A 203 0.58 -30.41 4.73
N LEU A 204 -0.57 -30.43 4.05
CA LEU A 204 -1.68 -31.33 4.39
C LEU A 204 -1.33 -32.79 4.12
N ILE A 205 -0.63 -33.10 3.04
CA ILE A 205 -0.13 -34.47 2.76
C ILE A 205 0.82 -34.90 3.88
N ALA A 206 1.80 -34.09 4.23
CA ALA A 206 2.74 -34.39 5.32
C ALA A 206 2.02 -34.54 6.68
N PHE A 207 1.04 -33.68 6.96
CA PHE A 207 0.22 -33.79 8.16
C PHE A 207 -0.59 -35.10 8.19
N ARG A 208 -1.25 -35.46 7.09
CA ARG A 208 -2.03 -36.71 6.99
C ARG A 208 -1.19 -37.97 7.12
N THR A 209 0.06 -37.94 6.66
CA THR A 209 0.98 -39.06 6.79
C THR A 209 1.29 -39.40 8.26
N PHE A 210 1.42 -38.38 9.11
CA PHE A 210 1.84 -38.54 10.50
C PHE A 210 0.76 -38.31 11.55
N GLY A 211 -0.40 -37.79 11.15
CA GLY A 211 -1.55 -37.48 12.00
C GLY A 211 -1.33 -36.35 12.99
N SER A 212 -2.37 -36.05 13.77
CA SER A 212 -2.34 -35.05 14.84
C SER A 212 -1.60 -35.52 16.09
N VAL A 213 -1.05 -34.57 16.86
CA VAL A 213 -0.28 -34.83 18.09
C VAL A 213 -0.66 -33.86 19.18
N GLY A 214 -0.80 -34.38 20.41
CA GLY A 214 -0.98 -33.58 21.62
C GLY A 214 0.32 -33.41 22.44
N PRO A 215 0.26 -32.67 23.56
CA PRO A 215 1.42 -32.34 24.41
C PRO A 215 1.77 -33.44 25.43
N TRP A 216 1.44 -34.67 25.17
CA TRP A 216 1.69 -35.83 26.07
C TRP A 216 2.62 -36.83 25.46
N ILE A 217 3.21 -37.67 26.32
CA ILE A 217 4.06 -38.82 25.92
C ILE A 217 3.15 -39.97 25.49
N GLU A 218 3.58 -40.76 24.51
CA GLU A 218 2.80 -41.87 23.93
C GLU A 218 2.29 -42.89 24.96
N ALA A 219 3.04 -43.14 26.04
CA ALA A 219 2.67 -44.07 27.11
C ALA A 219 1.44 -43.63 27.95
N LYS A 220 1.05 -42.34 27.89
CA LYS A 220 -0.16 -41.78 28.51
C LYS A 220 -1.17 -41.30 27.47
N ARG A 221 -1.20 -41.94 26.31
CA ARG A 221 -2.14 -41.61 25.26
C ARG A 221 -3.55 -41.79 25.79
N GLU A 222 -4.21 -40.67 26.13
CA GLU A 222 -5.64 -40.67 26.44
C GLU A 222 -6.38 -41.27 25.24
N ARG A 223 -7.50 -41.95 25.48
CA ARG A 223 -8.32 -42.54 24.43
C ARG A 223 -8.59 -41.49 23.36
N GLY A 224 -8.35 -41.85 22.09
CA GLY A 224 -8.64 -41.02 20.94
C GLY A 224 -10.10 -40.64 20.92
N GLY A 225 -10.42 -39.50 20.39
CA GLY A 225 -11.78 -39.07 20.06
C GLY A 225 -12.00 -39.03 18.56
N PRO A 226 -13.24 -39.17 18.09
CA PRO A 226 -13.52 -39.12 16.67
C PRO A 226 -13.33 -37.69 16.11
N PHE A 227 -12.79 -37.59 14.90
CA PHE A 227 -12.78 -36.32 14.19
C PHE A 227 -14.22 -35.87 13.87
N TRP A 228 -15.02 -36.77 13.31
CA TRP A 228 -16.45 -36.56 13.10
C TRP A 228 -17.28 -37.25 14.19
N PRO A 229 -18.30 -36.55 14.79
CA PRO A 229 -18.69 -35.15 14.54
C PRO A 229 -17.97 -34.13 15.44
N ASP A 230 -17.26 -34.58 16.47
CA ASP A 230 -16.88 -33.76 17.63
C ASP A 230 -15.88 -32.65 17.31
N GLN A 231 -14.82 -32.97 16.55
CA GLN A 231 -13.84 -31.95 16.14
C GLN A 231 -14.40 -31.04 15.06
N VAL A 232 -15.10 -31.61 14.06
CA VAL A 232 -15.70 -30.85 12.97
C VAL A 232 -16.71 -29.82 13.49
N PHE A 233 -17.46 -30.16 14.55
CA PHE A 233 -18.35 -29.21 15.20
C PHE A 233 -17.58 -28.02 15.81
N LYS A 234 -16.47 -28.30 16.52
CA LYS A 234 -15.60 -27.24 17.09
C LYS A 234 -14.94 -26.40 16.00
N ASP A 235 -14.49 -27.05 14.92
CA ASP A 235 -13.92 -26.35 13.76
C ASP A 235 -14.97 -25.41 13.14
N GLY A 236 -16.19 -25.89 12.91
CA GLY A 236 -17.29 -25.10 12.39
C GLY A 236 -17.67 -23.92 13.28
N LEU A 237 -17.73 -24.16 14.60
CA LEU A 237 -18.02 -23.08 15.56
C LEU A 237 -16.93 -22.01 15.55
N THR A 238 -15.64 -22.42 15.58
CA THR A 238 -14.50 -21.48 15.57
C THR A 238 -14.47 -20.68 14.26
N VAL A 239 -14.64 -21.33 13.12
CA VAL A 239 -14.69 -20.69 11.80
C VAL A 239 -15.85 -19.68 11.74
N THR A 240 -17.03 -20.06 12.19
CA THR A 240 -18.19 -19.18 12.23
C THR A 240 -17.91 -17.93 13.08
N MET A 241 -17.33 -18.11 14.27
CA MET A 241 -16.92 -16.98 15.11
C MET A 241 -15.92 -16.05 14.41
N ILE A 242 -14.92 -16.61 13.74
CA ILE A 242 -13.92 -15.82 13.01
C ILE A 242 -14.59 -15.02 11.88
N VAL A 243 -15.43 -15.67 11.07
CA VAL A 243 -16.14 -14.99 9.97
C VAL A 243 -17.07 -13.88 10.50
N LEU A 244 -17.75 -14.11 11.62
CA LEU A 244 -18.56 -13.09 12.27
C LEU A 244 -17.73 -11.91 12.77
N ILE A 245 -16.58 -12.17 13.39
CA ILE A 245 -15.64 -11.12 13.82
C ILE A 245 -15.16 -10.33 12.60
N LEU A 246 -14.73 -10.98 11.53
CA LEU A 246 -14.27 -10.31 10.30
C LEU A 246 -15.37 -9.47 9.66
N THR A 247 -16.60 -9.99 9.64
CA THR A 247 -17.77 -9.25 9.15
C THR A 247 -18.06 -8.04 10.04
N GLY A 248 -18.03 -8.22 11.37
CA GLY A 248 -18.17 -7.12 12.32
C GLY A 248 -17.10 -6.05 12.16
N LEU A 249 -15.84 -6.44 12.04
CA LEU A 249 -14.75 -5.50 11.78
C LEU A 249 -14.94 -4.75 10.46
N SER A 250 -15.40 -5.42 9.40
CA SER A 250 -15.69 -4.79 8.12
C SER A 250 -16.82 -3.76 8.19
N VAL A 251 -17.79 -3.97 9.07
CA VAL A 251 -18.95 -3.08 9.27
C VAL A 251 -18.61 -1.90 10.20
N PHE A 252 -17.97 -2.17 11.34
CA PHE A 252 -17.81 -1.18 12.42
C PHE A 252 -16.45 -0.46 12.39
N THR A 253 -15.45 -1.07 11.78
CA THR A 253 -14.08 -0.54 11.65
C THR A 253 -13.57 -0.74 10.22
N PRO A 254 -14.19 -0.09 9.23
CA PRO A 254 -13.80 -0.27 7.83
C PRO A 254 -12.36 0.14 7.59
N PRO A 255 -11.72 -0.44 6.56
CA PRO A 255 -10.38 -0.06 6.17
C PRO A 255 -10.25 1.45 5.94
N PRO A 256 -9.16 2.09 6.39
CA PRO A 256 -8.99 3.53 6.22
C PRO A 256 -8.87 3.89 4.74
N ILE A 257 -9.63 4.91 4.31
CA ILE A 257 -9.45 5.53 3.00
C ILE A 257 -8.38 6.61 3.14
N LEU A 258 -7.28 6.40 2.46
CA LEU A 258 -6.20 7.39 2.38
C LEU A 258 -6.28 8.08 1.01
N GLY A 259 -5.75 9.29 0.91
CA GLY A 259 -5.65 10.00 -0.38
C GLY A 259 -4.82 9.23 -1.41
N PRO A 260 -4.94 9.55 -2.70
CA PRO A 260 -4.14 8.96 -3.75
C PRO A 260 -2.65 9.20 -3.52
N ALA A 261 -1.81 8.38 -4.15
CA ALA A 261 -0.36 8.49 -4.02
C ALA A 261 0.14 9.86 -4.50
N ASP A 262 0.86 10.53 -3.64
CA ASP A 262 1.57 11.77 -3.94
C ASP A 262 3.06 11.61 -3.58
N PRO A 263 3.90 11.36 -4.59
CA PRO A 263 5.34 11.22 -4.38
C PRO A 263 6.03 12.49 -3.88
N LEU A 264 5.37 13.65 -4.00
CA LEU A 264 5.90 14.96 -3.61
C LEU A 264 5.53 15.36 -2.19
N ASP A 265 4.64 14.62 -1.54
CA ASP A 265 4.28 14.87 -0.15
C ASP A 265 5.41 14.42 0.80
N ILE A 266 6.30 15.33 1.09
CA ILE A 266 7.43 15.14 2.00
C ILE A 266 7.05 15.13 3.48
N SER A 267 5.83 15.54 3.81
CA SER A 267 5.33 15.54 5.18
C SER A 267 4.88 14.15 5.63
N TYR A 268 4.63 13.26 4.67
CA TYR A 268 4.21 11.90 4.96
C TYR A 268 5.36 11.08 5.56
N GLN A 269 5.12 10.53 6.74
CA GLN A 269 6.10 9.69 7.44
C GLN A 269 5.72 8.21 7.27
N PRO A 270 6.42 7.48 6.39
CA PRO A 270 6.07 6.10 6.08
C PRO A 270 6.31 5.17 7.27
N LYS A 271 5.26 4.43 7.64
CA LYS A 271 5.36 3.28 8.54
C LYS A 271 4.80 2.05 7.82
N PRO A 272 5.48 0.91 7.89
CA PRO A 272 4.93 -0.33 7.33
C PRO A 272 3.73 -0.81 8.16
N ASP A 273 2.97 -1.73 7.59
CA ASP A 273 1.91 -2.42 8.32
C ASP A 273 2.45 -3.19 9.53
N TRP A 274 1.58 -3.39 10.52
CA TRP A 274 1.94 -3.96 11.82
C TRP A 274 2.75 -5.28 11.76
N PRO A 275 2.54 -6.19 10.77
CA PRO A 275 3.34 -7.42 10.70
C PRO A 275 4.82 -7.20 10.41
N PHE A 276 5.18 -6.02 9.91
CA PHE A 276 6.55 -5.65 9.53
C PHE A 276 7.19 -4.63 10.49
N LEU A 277 6.43 -4.12 11.48
CA LEU A 277 6.94 -3.09 12.41
C LEU A 277 8.16 -3.56 13.20
N PHE A 278 8.24 -4.82 13.59
CA PHE A 278 9.40 -5.35 14.32
C PHE A 278 10.68 -5.32 13.48
N LEU A 279 10.59 -5.62 12.17
CA LEU A 279 11.71 -5.50 11.25
C LEU A 279 12.11 -4.04 11.05
N TYR A 280 11.13 -3.18 10.81
CA TYR A 280 11.34 -1.74 10.65
C TYR A 280 11.97 -1.12 11.89
N GLN A 281 11.51 -1.47 13.08
CA GLN A 281 12.10 -0.99 14.33
C GLN A 281 13.50 -1.57 14.55
N GLY A 282 13.68 -2.86 14.26
CA GLY A 282 14.99 -3.51 14.34
C GLY A 282 16.04 -2.85 13.45
N LEU A 283 15.66 -2.45 12.25
CA LEU A 283 16.54 -1.77 11.29
C LEU A 283 17.13 -0.46 11.86
N LYS A 284 16.37 0.30 12.65
CA LYS A 284 16.83 1.58 13.24
C LYS A 284 18.05 1.44 14.16
N TYR A 285 18.32 0.25 14.68
CA TYR A 285 19.48 -0.01 15.53
C TYR A 285 20.77 -0.30 14.74
N PHE A 286 20.70 -0.34 13.40
CA PHE A 286 21.84 -0.64 12.52
C PHE A 286 22.06 0.48 11.49
N PRO A 287 22.44 1.71 11.91
CA PRO A 287 22.62 2.82 10.97
C PRO A 287 23.92 2.72 10.18
N GLY A 288 23.94 3.33 9.00
CA GLY A 288 25.13 3.52 8.18
C GLY A 288 25.76 2.20 7.71
N ARG A 289 27.04 1.94 8.06
CA ARG A 289 27.76 0.73 7.61
C ARG A 289 27.18 -0.59 8.14
N LEU A 290 26.38 -0.54 9.19
CA LEU A 290 25.73 -1.72 9.77
C LEU A 290 24.36 -2.00 9.13
N GLU A 291 23.86 -1.14 8.27
CA GLU A 291 22.56 -1.28 7.61
C GLU A 291 22.34 -2.66 6.95
N PRO A 292 23.31 -3.28 6.27
CA PRO A 292 23.13 -4.63 5.71
C PRO A 292 22.83 -5.71 6.76
N ILE A 293 23.30 -5.54 8.00
CA ILE A 293 22.98 -6.44 9.11
C ILE A 293 21.49 -6.32 9.47
N GLY A 294 20.97 -5.09 9.52
CA GLY A 294 19.56 -4.83 9.76
C GLY A 294 18.67 -5.34 8.63
N THR A 295 19.02 -5.01 7.38
CA THR A 295 18.18 -5.25 6.20
C THR A 295 18.17 -6.71 5.73
N ALA A 296 19.30 -7.41 5.77
CA ALA A 296 19.43 -8.81 5.38
C ALA A 296 19.64 -9.74 6.57
N GLY A 297 20.50 -9.35 7.52
CA GLY A 297 20.89 -10.22 8.63
C GLY A 297 19.73 -10.57 9.55
N ILE A 298 18.90 -9.59 9.95
CA ILE A 298 17.75 -9.85 10.85
C ILE A 298 16.73 -10.78 10.22
N PRO A 299 16.22 -10.57 8.98
CA PRO A 299 15.29 -11.50 8.34
C PRO A 299 15.85 -12.90 8.17
N ILE A 300 17.09 -13.02 7.73
CA ILE A 300 17.76 -14.32 7.56
C ILE A 300 17.91 -15.03 8.91
N LEU A 301 18.37 -14.34 9.94
CA LEU A 301 18.49 -14.89 11.30
C LEU A 301 17.14 -15.37 11.82
N LEU A 302 16.07 -14.59 11.61
CA LEU A 302 14.73 -14.98 12.02
C LEU A 302 14.27 -16.27 11.34
N ILE A 303 14.47 -16.40 10.03
CA ILE A 303 14.14 -17.62 9.28
C ILE A 303 14.95 -18.80 9.82
N ILE A 304 16.25 -18.63 10.07
CA ILE A 304 17.11 -19.67 10.65
C ILE A 304 16.57 -20.07 12.05
N LEU A 305 16.24 -19.11 12.90
CA LEU A 305 15.66 -19.36 14.21
C LEU A 305 14.33 -20.14 14.12
N LEU A 306 13.49 -19.88 13.13
CA LEU A 306 12.26 -20.64 12.91
C LEU A 306 12.51 -22.07 12.38
N ILE A 307 13.58 -22.30 11.63
CA ILE A 307 13.94 -23.61 11.07
C ILE A 307 14.57 -24.54 12.12
N ILE A 308 15.36 -24.00 13.05
CA ILE A 308 16.21 -24.77 13.98
C ILE A 308 15.46 -25.71 14.95
N PRO A 309 14.27 -25.41 15.51
CA PRO A 309 13.67 -26.18 16.60
C PRO A 309 13.60 -27.69 16.38
N PRO A 310 13.16 -28.22 15.22
CA PRO A 310 13.09 -29.67 15.05
C PRO A 310 14.44 -30.39 15.10
N PHE A 311 15.53 -29.67 14.82
CA PHE A 311 16.87 -30.26 14.74
C PHE A 311 17.64 -30.22 16.07
N VAL A 312 17.26 -29.31 16.96
CA VAL A 312 17.90 -29.10 18.27
C VAL A 312 17.10 -29.76 19.39
N ASP A 313 15.78 -29.56 19.42
CA ASP A 313 14.91 -30.16 20.46
C ASP A 313 14.51 -31.61 20.11
N ARG A 314 15.47 -32.52 20.24
CA ARG A 314 15.32 -33.95 19.88
C ARG A 314 14.82 -34.84 21.00
N ARG A 315 14.71 -34.34 22.24
CA ARG A 315 14.21 -35.16 23.37
C ARG A 315 12.77 -35.62 23.09
N PRO A 316 12.35 -36.81 23.54
CA PRO A 316 11.01 -37.34 23.27
C PRO A 316 9.90 -36.54 23.95
N GLU A 317 10.24 -35.79 24.98
CA GLU A 317 9.30 -34.99 25.74
C GLU A 317 8.59 -33.93 24.90
N ARG A 318 7.26 -33.90 24.97
CA ARG A 318 6.40 -32.92 24.25
C ARG A 318 5.74 -31.91 25.16
N ASN A 319 5.55 -32.27 26.46
CA ASN A 319 4.93 -31.40 27.44
C ASN A 319 5.77 -30.12 27.62
N PRO A 320 5.17 -28.92 27.47
CA PRO A 320 5.88 -27.65 27.65
C PRO A 320 6.61 -27.55 29.00
N MET A 321 6.00 -28.05 30.07
CA MET A 321 6.58 -27.98 31.44
C MET A 321 7.88 -28.79 31.58
N HIS A 322 8.08 -29.78 30.74
CA HIS A 322 9.29 -30.63 30.75
C HIS A 322 10.33 -30.17 29.69
N ARG A 323 10.12 -29.04 29.05
CA ARG A 323 10.98 -28.49 27.99
C ARG A 323 11.38 -27.04 28.25
N PRO A 324 11.97 -26.72 29.44
CA PRO A 324 12.19 -25.33 29.87
C PRO A 324 13.08 -24.55 28.88
N VAL A 325 14.10 -25.18 28.28
CA VAL A 325 14.99 -24.52 27.31
C VAL A 325 14.24 -24.15 26.04
N ALA A 326 13.42 -25.05 25.51
CA ALA A 326 12.62 -24.74 24.31
C ALA A 326 11.57 -23.65 24.63
N MET A 327 10.94 -23.71 25.82
CA MET A 327 9.97 -22.69 26.24
C MET A 327 10.63 -21.31 26.42
N LEU A 328 11.81 -21.27 27.04
CA LEU A 328 12.58 -20.02 27.17
C LEU A 328 12.95 -19.46 25.77
N TYR A 329 13.42 -20.32 24.87
CA TYR A 329 13.70 -19.93 23.49
C TYR A 329 12.48 -19.29 22.79
N GLY A 330 11.32 -19.95 22.83
CA GLY A 330 10.10 -19.43 22.23
C GLY A 330 9.61 -18.13 22.88
N LEU A 331 9.71 -18.04 24.22
CA LEU A 331 9.34 -16.86 24.99
C LEU A 331 10.23 -15.65 24.64
N VAL A 332 11.55 -15.87 24.57
CA VAL A 332 12.51 -14.81 24.22
C VAL A 332 12.26 -14.34 22.78
N LEU A 333 12.12 -15.25 21.83
CA LEU A 333 11.86 -14.91 20.43
C LEU A 333 10.55 -14.12 20.28
N ALA A 334 9.45 -14.63 20.86
CA ALA A 334 8.15 -13.95 20.82
C ALA A 334 8.20 -12.60 21.55
N GLY A 335 8.89 -12.54 22.69
CA GLY A 335 9.07 -11.32 23.48
C GLY A 335 9.81 -10.23 22.72
N ILE A 336 10.90 -10.58 22.03
CA ILE A 336 11.66 -9.64 21.18
C ILE A 336 10.80 -9.12 20.03
N ILE A 337 10.12 -10.00 19.30
CA ILE A 337 9.24 -9.60 18.18
C ILE A 337 8.13 -8.67 18.70
N THR A 338 7.46 -9.04 19.79
CA THR A 338 6.39 -8.24 20.38
C THR A 338 6.90 -6.88 20.87
N ALA A 339 8.03 -6.86 21.59
CA ALA A 339 8.62 -5.61 22.08
C ALA A 339 8.99 -4.67 20.92
N LEU A 340 9.66 -5.19 19.88
CA LEU A 340 10.01 -4.40 18.70
C LEU A 340 8.77 -3.90 17.95
N THR A 341 7.70 -4.73 17.86
CA THR A 341 6.42 -4.31 17.25
C THR A 341 5.78 -3.18 18.04
N LEU A 342 5.71 -3.30 19.37
CA LEU A 342 5.13 -2.27 20.23
C LEU A 342 5.95 -0.98 20.18
N VAL A 343 7.28 -1.07 20.31
CA VAL A 343 8.15 0.10 20.16
C VAL A 343 7.99 0.74 18.79
N GLY A 344 7.92 -0.04 17.70
CA GLY A 344 7.68 0.46 16.35
C GLY A 344 6.31 1.12 16.17
N ALA A 345 5.28 0.60 16.85
CA ALA A 345 3.93 1.16 16.79
C ALA A 345 3.84 2.50 17.55
N TYR A 346 4.39 2.56 18.76
CA TYR A 346 4.30 3.74 19.63
C TYR A 346 5.46 4.73 19.46
N SER A 347 6.60 4.32 18.85
CA SER A 347 7.59 5.31 18.46
C SER A 347 6.92 6.26 17.48
N ASN A 348 6.81 7.53 17.85
CA ASN A 348 6.58 8.56 16.87
C ASN A 348 7.62 8.34 15.77
N PRO A 349 7.25 8.36 14.48
CA PRO A 349 8.22 8.43 13.40
C PRO A 349 9.03 9.66 13.77
N GLY A 350 10.29 9.43 14.17
CA GLY A 350 11.03 10.40 14.97
C GLY A 350 10.74 11.82 14.48
N THR A 351 10.34 12.68 15.35
CA THR A 351 11.28 13.72 15.65
C THR A 351 12.63 13.02 15.95
N THR A 352 13.28 12.46 14.95
CA THR A 352 14.62 12.83 14.77
C THR A 352 14.46 14.35 14.76
N GLU A 353 14.58 15.00 15.91
CA GLU A 353 15.40 16.18 15.87
C GLU A 353 16.45 15.75 14.87
N VAL A 354 16.27 16.18 13.59
CA VAL A 354 17.42 16.43 12.75
C VAL A 354 18.17 17.32 13.68
N SER A 355 19.07 16.69 14.45
CA SER A 355 20.03 17.42 15.30
C SER A 355 20.60 18.34 14.30
N PRO A 356 20.29 19.65 14.39
CA PRO A 356 20.61 20.58 13.32
C PRO A 356 22.02 20.22 12.99
N PRO A 357 22.33 19.80 11.76
CA PRO A 357 23.54 19.05 11.40
C PRO A 357 24.65 19.72 12.17
N PRO A 358 25.41 19.01 13.05
CA PRO A 358 26.27 19.55 14.12
C PRO A 358 26.87 20.79 13.54
N ALA A 359 26.49 21.93 14.08
CA ALA A 359 26.55 23.24 13.42
C ALA A 359 27.89 23.29 12.74
N ALA A 360 27.89 23.12 11.42
CA ALA A 360 29.09 22.83 10.63
C ALA A 360 30.07 23.83 11.12
N THR A 361 31.11 23.38 11.81
CA THR A 361 32.08 24.18 12.59
C THR A 361 32.29 25.46 11.82
N THR A 362 31.67 26.51 12.29
CA THR A 362 31.45 27.79 11.63
C THR A 362 32.71 28.16 10.89
N PRO A 363 32.75 28.24 9.55
CA PRO A 363 33.77 29.02 8.92
C PRO A 363 33.49 30.43 9.43
N LYS A 364 34.33 30.90 10.34
CA LYS A 364 34.38 32.31 10.72
C LYS A 364 34.37 33.09 9.42
N GLN A 365 33.38 34.00 9.28
CA GLN A 365 33.21 34.98 8.21
C GLN A 365 32.66 34.48 6.86
N ALA A 366 31.34 34.27 6.83
CA ALA A 366 30.45 34.77 5.78
C ALA A 366 29.06 34.98 6.39
N THR A 367 28.94 36.01 7.14
CA THR A 367 27.68 36.54 7.64
C THR A 367 26.99 37.32 6.53
N SER A 368 26.39 36.64 5.58
CA SER A 368 25.30 37.27 4.86
C SER A 368 24.00 36.60 5.33
N SER A 369 23.07 37.39 5.82
CA SER A 369 21.70 37.00 6.13
C SER A 369 21.07 36.22 4.97
N SER A 370 21.50 36.46 3.74
CA SER A 370 21.09 35.78 2.53
C SER A 370 21.47 34.29 2.46
N LEU A 371 22.66 33.86 2.96
CA LEU A 371 23.01 32.42 2.98
C LEU A 371 22.19 31.63 4.00
N ARG A 372 21.85 32.26 5.14
CA ARG A 372 20.95 31.66 6.13
C ARG A 372 19.52 31.56 5.58
N ALA A 373 19.05 32.62 4.91
CA ALA A 373 17.75 32.62 4.23
C ALA A 373 17.72 31.54 3.14
N GLY A 374 18.78 31.37 2.34
CA GLY A 374 18.89 30.32 1.34
C GLY A 374 18.87 28.90 1.94
N ALA A 375 19.55 28.70 3.09
CA ALA A 375 19.51 27.43 3.80
C ALA A 375 18.12 27.12 4.37
N GLN A 376 17.42 28.13 4.88
CA GLN A 376 16.03 27.99 5.35
C GLN A 376 15.08 27.69 4.19
N LEU A 377 15.24 28.37 3.05
CA LEU A 377 14.49 28.07 1.83
C LEU A 377 14.74 26.65 1.32
N PHE A 378 15.98 26.17 1.35
CA PHE A 378 16.32 24.81 0.98
C PHE A 378 15.55 23.78 1.82
N GLN A 379 15.35 24.05 3.11
CA GLN A 379 14.54 23.21 4.01
C GLN A 379 13.04 23.40 3.77
N SER A 380 12.56 24.65 3.77
CA SER A 380 11.12 24.95 3.68
C SER A 380 10.51 24.62 2.31
N GLN A 381 11.30 24.67 1.24
CA GLN A 381 10.88 24.27 -0.11
C GLN A 381 11.08 22.77 -0.39
N GLY A 382 11.44 22.00 0.64
CA GLY A 382 11.53 20.55 0.55
C GLY A 382 12.69 19.99 -0.30
N CYS A 383 13.69 20.81 -0.65
CA CYS A 383 14.83 20.35 -1.47
C CYS A 383 15.58 19.19 -0.82
N ALA A 384 15.67 19.18 0.52
CA ALA A 384 16.32 18.12 1.31
C ALA A 384 15.62 16.76 1.21
N ALA A 385 14.36 16.69 0.80
CA ALA A 385 13.65 15.43 0.60
C ALA A 385 14.23 14.61 -0.57
N CYS A 386 14.70 15.32 -1.61
CA CYS A 386 15.23 14.68 -2.81
C CYS A 386 16.75 14.75 -2.90
N HIS A 387 17.36 15.81 -2.36
CA HIS A 387 18.80 16.11 -2.50
C HIS A 387 19.54 15.88 -1.20
N LYS A 388 20.70 15.24 -1.31
CA LYS A 388 21.63 15.03 -0.21
C LYS A 388 22.59 16.22 -0.09
N VAL A 389 22.77 16.72 1.16
CA VAL A 389 23.75 17.75 1.50
C VAL A 389 24.50 17.33 2.76
N SER A 390 25.82 17.26 2.70
CA SER A 390 26.69 16.88 3.82
C SER A 390 26.32 15.54 4.49
N GLY A 391 25.84 14.60 3.70
CA GLY A 391 25.46 13.26 4.20
C GLY A 391 24.01 13.15 4.67
N ALA A 392 23.28 14.25 4.84
CA ALA A 392 21.86 14.29 5.21
C ALA A 392 20.98 14.63 4.00
N GLY A 393 19.77 14.03 3.91
CA GLY A 393 18.80 14.28 2.85
C GLY A 393 18.51 13.07 1.97
N GLY A 394 17.60 13.27 1.01
CA GLY A 394 17.15 12.25 0.06
C GLY A 394 18.17 11.89 -1.01
N THR A 395 17.94 10.76 -1.68
CA THR A 395 18.81 10.23 -2.75
C THR A 395 18.12 10.21 -4.11
N LEU A 396 16.93 10.79 -4.23
CA LEU A 396 16.17 10.88 -5.49
C LEU A 396 16.81 11.86 -6.47
N GLY A 397 17.39 12.95 -5.95
CA GLY A 397 18.15 13.93 -6.72
C GLY A 397 19.66 13.77 -6.54
N PRO A 398 20.47 14.46 -7.35
CA PRO A 398 21.93 14.45 -7.19
C PRO A 398 22.35 14.98 -5.81
N ASP A 399 23.44 14.40 -5.27
CA ASP A 399 24.07 14.91 -4.05
C ASP A 399 24.64 16.31 -4.30
N LEU A 400 24.14 17.31 -3.56
CA LEU A 400 24.53 18.72 -3.69
C LEU A 400 25.64 19.14 -2.71
N SER A 401 26.20 18.22 -1.92
CA SER A 401 27.24 18.50 -0.92
C SER A 401 28.48 19.23 -1.47
N SER A 402 28.71 19.14 -2.77
CA SER A 402 29.85 19.77 -3.45
C SER A 402 29.43 20.58 -4.68
N GLU A 403 28.24 21.21 -4.63
CA GLU A 403 27.67 21.91 -5.78
C GLU A 403 28.57 23.05 -6.29
N ALA A 404 29.22 23.78 -5.40
CA ALA A 404 30.19 24.81 -5.77
C ALA A 404 31.36 24.31 -6.68
N ASN A 405 31.73 23.02 -6.53
CA ASN A 405 32.82 22.43 -7.28
C ASN A 405 32.41 21.91 -8.66
N ARG A 406 31.09 21.97 -8.99
CA ARG A 406 30.56 21.48 -10.28
C ARG A 406 30.68 22.49 -11.41
N GLY A 407 31.15 23.70 -11.13
CA GLY A 407 31.34 24.75 -12.13
C GLY A 407 30.06 25.28 -12.76
N ARG A 408 28.89 25.08 -12.11
CA ARG A 408 27.63 25.59 -12.60
C ARG A 408 27.52 27.08 -12.29
N SER A 409 27.08 27.85 -13.30
CA SER A 409 26.88 29.28 -13.11
C SER A 409 25.60 29.57 -12.31
N ARG A 410 25.50 30.76 -11.73
CA ARG A 410 24.30 31.25 -11.06
C ARG A 410 23.08 31.16 -11.98
N ASP A 411 23.19 31.63 -13.21
CA ASP A 411 22.12 31.62 -14.19
C ASP A 411 21.69 30.20 -14.57
N TRP A 412 22.67 29.28 -14.56
CA TRP A 412 22.37 27.86 -14.78
C TRP A 412 21.49 27.29 -13.67
N LEU A 413 21.79 27.58 -12.41
CA LEU A 413 21.04 27.13 -11.24
C LEU A 413 19.65 27.79 -11.20
N VAL A 414 19.55 29.09 -11.50
CA VAL A 414 18.27 29.79 -11.62
C VAL A 414 17.37 29.12 -12.66
N ALA A 415 17.88 28.91 -13.86
CA ALA A 415 17.12 28.27 -14.94
C ALA A 415 16.74 26.81 -14.58
N GLN A 416 17.62 26.07 -13.87
CA GLN A 416 17.33 24.71 -13.42
C GLN A 416 16.22 24.69 -12.34
N LEU A 417 16.18 25.66 -11.44
CA LEU A 417 15.15 25.79 -10.42
C LEU A 417 13.79 26.23 -11.04
N GLN A 418 13.80 27.14 -11.99
CA GLN A 418 12.60 27.67 -12.61
C GLN A 418 11.98 26.72 -13.66
N ASN A 419 12.81 25.99 -14.42
CA ASN A 419 12.33 25.07 -15.45
C ASN A 419 13.25 23.83 -15.58
N PRO A 420 13.15 22.86 -14.65
CA PRO A 420 13.99 21.65 -14.69
C PRO A 420 13.79 20.81 -15.96
N LYS A 421 12.57 20.81 -16.51
CA LYS A 421 12.20 20.03 -17.70
C LYS A 421 12.79 20.60 -19.00
N ALA A 422 13.14 21.87 -19.04
CA ALA A 422 13.79 22.45 -20.22
C ALA A 422 15.13 21.80 -20.58
N ARG A 423 15.84 21.23 -19.57
CA ARG A 423 17.14 20.56 -19.73
C ARG A 423 17.04 19.04 -19.70
N ASN A 424 16.13 18.53 -18.92
CA ASN A 424 15.81 17.10 -18.85
C ASN A 424 14.29 16.93 -18.89
N PRO A 425 13.71 16.56 -20.02
CA PRO A 425 12.26 16.36 -20.16
C PRO A 425 11.67 15.35 -19.18
N HIS A 426 12.51 14.42 -18.68
CA HIS A 426 12.12 13.40 -17.70
C HIS A 426 12.42 13.82 -16.24
N SER A 427 12.77 15.09 -16.00
CA SER A 427 13.03 15.56 -14.64
C SER A 427 11.77 15.49 -13.79
N ILE A 428 11.90 14.86 -12.63
CA ILE A 428 10.87 14.81 -11.57
C ILE A 428 11.01 15.99 -10.60
N MET A 429 12.06 16.81 -10.75
CA MET A 429 12.26 18.01 -9.94
C MET A 429 11.14 19.01 -10.24
N PRO A 430 10.42 19.53 -9.21
CA PRO A 430 9.41 20.56 -9.42
C PRO A 430 10.02 21.88 -9.90
N ALA A 431 9.22 22.67 -10.61
CA ALA A 431 9.61 24.01 -11.02
C ALA A 431 9.28 24.99 -9.88
N PHE A 432 10.25 25.73 -9.39
CA PHE A 432 10.11 26.72 -8.31
C PHE A 432 9.84 28.13 -8.88
N THR A 433 8.78 28.24 -9.68
CA THR A 433 8.40 29.52 -10.34
C THR A 433 7.78 30.53 -9.39
N SER A 434 7.27 30.08 -8.24
CA SER A 434 6.66 30.91 -7.20
C SER A 434 7.66 31.66 -6.33
N LEU A 435 8.97 31.27 -6.37
CA LEU A 435 9.99 31.95 -5.60
C LEU A 435 10.28 33.35 -6.17
N GLY A 436 10.17 34.36 -5.32
CA GLY A 436 10.55 35.72 -5.65
C GLY A 436 12.05 35.80 -6.01
N LYS A 437 12.43 36.83 -6.77
CA LYS A 437 13.82 37.01 -7.22
C LYS A 437 14.83 36.99 -6.05
N GLN A 438 14.49 37.59 -4.92
CA GLN A 438 15.34 37.64 -3.73
C GLN A 438 15.51 36.26 -3.07
N ASP A 439 14.46 35.47 -3.00
CA ASP A 439 14.49 34.12 -2.43
C ASP A 439 15.26 33.16 -3.33
N LEU A 440 15.03 33.24 -4.63
CA LEU A 440 15.76 32.47 -5.63
C LEU A 440 17.27 32.79 -5.59
N ASP A 441 17.60 34.09 -5.45
CA ASP A 441 18.97 34.55 -5.30
C ASP A 441 19.63 34.04 -4.01
N SER A 442 18.88 34.01 -2.92
CA SER A 442 19.36 33.49 -1.62
C SER A 442 19.58 31.97 -1.68
N LEU A 443 18.64 31.22 -2.28
CA LEU A 443 18.73 29.79 -2.45
C LEU A 443 19.92 29.40 -3.34
N VAL A 444 20.09 30.06 -4.48
CA VAL A 444 21.22 29.83 -5.39
C VAL A 444 22.56 30.20 -4.73
N GLY A 445 22.59 31.29 -3.95
CA GLY A 445 23.75 31.64 -3.14
C GLY A 445 24.16 30.54 -2.15
N TYR A 446 23.16 29.96 -1.48
CA TYR A 446 23.38 28.83 -0.58
C TYR A 446 23.91 27.60 -1.33
N LEU A 447 23.31 27.23 -2.46
CA LEU A 447 23.78 26.08 -3.27
C LEU A 447 25.23 26.26 -3.74
N LEU A 448 25.61 27.45 -4.18
CA LEU A 448 26.98 27.77 -4.58
C LEU A 448 27.98 27.82 -3.41
N SER A 449 27.49 27.89 -2.17
CA SER A 449 28.34 27.81 -0.97
C SER A 449 28.67 26.37 -0.57
N LEU A 450 27.91 25.38 -1.06
CA LEU A 450 28.05 23.97 -0.68
C LEU A 450 29.33 23.37 -1.29
N GLY A 451 30.30 23.01 -0.43
CA GLY A 451 31.55 22.41 -0.83
C GLY A 451 32.64 23.42 -1.28
N ALA A 452 32.38 24.74 -1.19
CA ALA A 452 33.40 25.75 -1.43
C ALA A 452 34.53 25.61 -0.39
N LYS A 453 35.71 25.29 -0.82
CA LYS A 453 36.91 25.40 0.02
C LYS A 453 37.10 26.87 0.38
N GLY A 454 37.29 27.19 1.67
CA GLY A 454 37.52 28.55 2.15
C GLY A 454 38.63 29.26 1.37
N PRO A 455 38.75 30.59 1.45
CA PRO A 455 39.56 31.38 0.55
C PRO A 455 41.03 30.97 0.63
N GLN A 456 41.52 30.30 -0.41
CA GLN A 456 42.94 30.11 -0.67
C GLN A 456 43.51 31.44 -1.20
N LYS A 457 44.55 31.96 -0.52
CA LYS A 457 45.31 33.11 -0.94
C LYS A 457 45.67 33.00 -2.43
N ALA A 458 45.42 34.09 -3.14
CA ALA A 458 45.79 34.25 -4.52
C ALA A 458 47.32 34.05 -4.70
N SER A 459 47.70 33.19 -5.60
CA SER A 459 49.03 33.14 -6.21
C SER A 459 48.85 33.22 -7.74
N PRO A 460 49.81 33.82 -8.45
CA PRO A 460 49.52 34.54 -9.70
C PRO A 460 49.34 33.65 -10.93
N ALA A 461 48.71 34.26 -11.91
CA ALA A 461 48.39 33.78 -13.24
C ALA A 461 49.41 32.88 -13.93
N ALA A 462 48.95 31.75 -14.45
CA ALA A 462 49.60 31.08 -15.59
C ALA A 462 48.55 30.98 -16.72
N GLN A 463 48.99 31.42 -17.89
CA GLN A 463 48.25 31.50 -19.13
C GLN A 463 47.81 30.12 -19.67
N PRO A 464 46.77 30.05 -20.50
CA PRO A 464 46.32 28.80 -21.09
C PRO A 464 47.21 28.36 -22.26
N PRO A 465 47.46 27.07 -22.44
CA PRO A 465 48.07 26.58 -23.68
C PRO A 465 47.06 26.39 -24.78
N GLU A 466 47.43 26.87 -25.93
CA GLU A 466 46.75 26.75 -27.23
C GLU A 466 46.48 25.30 -27.64
N ALA A 467 45.36 25.11 -28.27
CA ALA A 467 44.99 23.88 -28.95
C ALA A 467 45.74 23.75 -30.28
N LYS A 468 46.37 22.60 -30.53
CA LYS A 468 46.76 22.15 -31.87
C LYS A 468 45.90 20.96 -32.30
N PRO A 469 45.43 20.91 -33.51
CA PRO A 469 44.62 19.84 -34.05
C PRO A 469 45.49 18.72 -34.63
N SER A 470 45.15 17.47 -34.35
CA SER A 470 45.64 16.36 -35.17
C SER A 470 44.50 15.42 -35.49
N GLY A 471 44.34 15.23 -36.78
CA GLY A 471 43.31 14.48 -37.43
C GLY A 471 43.55 12.96 -37.37
N GLY A 472 42.50 12.24 -37.67
CA GLY A 472 42.51 10.78 -37.82
C GLY A 472 41.14 10.22 -38.01
N LYS A 473 40.68 10.24 -39.24
CA LYS A 473 39.45 9.52 -39.70
C LYS A 473 39.59 8.02 -39.48
N LYS A 474 38.58 7.41 -38.88
CA LYS A 474 38.10 6.08 -39.31
C LYS A 474 36.62 5.96 -39.05
N SER A 475 35.87 5.98 -40.13
CA SER A 475 34.46 5.64 -40.28
C SER A 475 34.31 4.14 -40.09
N LEU A 476 33.38 3.75 -39.23
CA LEU A 476 32.79 2.42 -39.22
C LEU A 476 31.27 2.60 -39.44
N SER A 477 30.85 2.25 -40.63
CA SER A 477 29.45 2.17 -41.03
C SER A 477 28.74 1.08 -40.25
N VAL A 478 27.71 1.46 -39.50
CA VAL A 478 26.72 0.53 -38.94
C VAL A 478 25.56 0.47 -39.91
N THR A 479 25.36 -0.69 -40.52
CA THR A 479 24.24 -1.05 -41.41
C THR A 479 22.91 -0.89 -40.63
N GLN A 480 22.07 0.00 -41.14
CA GLN A 480 20.71 0.18 -40.64
C GLN A 480 19.83 -0.98 -41.14
N LEU A 481 19.23 -1.73 -40.20
CA LEU A 481 18.10 -2.58 -40.46
C LEU A 481 16.82 -1.72 -40.57
N PRO A 482 15.92 -1.98 -41.50
CA PRO A 482 14.71 -1.17 -41.68
C PRO A 482 13.71 -1.41 -40.55
N ALA A 483 13.16 -0.32 -40.01
CA ALA A 483 12.08 -0.32 -39.04
C ALA A 483 10.77 -0.82 -39.69
N PRO A 484 9.92 -1.55 -38.94
CA PRO A 484 8.60 -1.94 -39.44
C PRO A 484 7.69 -0.71 -39.59
N PRO A 485 6.75 -0.73 -40.54
CA PRO A 485 5.90 0.43 -40.81
C PRO A 485 4.90 0.68 -39.67
N LEU A 486 4.80 1.94 -39.28
CA LEU A 486 3.77 2.46 -38.38
C LEU A 486 2.37 2.34 -39.03
N PRO A 487 1.32 2.02 -38.26
CA PRO A 487 -0.04 2.05 -38.76
C PRO A 487 -0.46 3.48 -39.09
N THR A 488 -0.91 3.69 -40.31
CA THR A 488 -1.47 4.95 -40.78
C THR A 488 -2.85 5.18 -40.20
N PHE A 489 -2.99 6.26 -39.43
CA PHE A 489 -4.29 6.80 -39.05
C PHE A 489 -4.86 7.64 -40.22
N PRO A 490 -6.19 7.63 -40.44
CA PRO A 490 -6.80 8.47 -41.48
C PRO A 490 -6.69 9.96 -41.11
N PRO A 491 -6.66 10.86 -42.11
CA PRO A 491 -6.42 12.27 -41.88
C PRO A 491 -7.60 12.94 -41.15
N ALA A 492 -7.24 13.82 -40.21
CA ALA A 492 -8.16 14.66 -39.49
C ALA A 492 -9.01 15.51 -40.44
N SER A 493 -10.30 15.37 -40.33
CA SER A 493 -11.28 16.20 -41.01
C SER A 493 -11.32 17.61 -40.42
N SER A 494 -11.48 18.57 -41.32
CA SER A 494 -11.48 20.04 -41.20
C SER A 494 -12.16 20.66 -40.00
N PRO A 495 -11.80 21.92 -39.65
CA PRO A 495 -12.28 22.61 -38.44
C PRO A 495 -13.76 22.90 -38.54
N LEU A 496 -14.51 22.42 -37.55
CA LEU A 496 -15.93 22.75 -37.35
C LEU A 496 -16.08 24.17 -36.81
N LYS A 497 -16.93 24.93 -37.47
CA LYS A 497 -17.44 26.24 -37.10
C LYS A 497 -18.05 26.21 -35.67
N PRO A 498 -17.92 27.26 -34.83
CA PRO A 498 -18.54 27.28 -33.53
C PRO A 498 -20.06 27.42 -33.66
N SER A 499 -20.77 26.39 -33.26
CA SER A 499 -22.22 26.41 -33.07
C SER A 499 -22.50 26.74 -31.61
N SER A 500 -23.15 27.85 -31.38
CA SER A 500 -23.65 28.30 -30.09
C SER A 500 -24.90 27.54 -29.70
N THR A 501 -24.73 26.48 -28.88
CA THR A 501 -25.79 25.95 -28.01
C THR A 501 -25.09 25.20 -26.87
N PRO A 502 -25.40 25.43 -25.57
CA PRO A 502 -24.81 24.64 -24.52
C PRO A 502 -25.37 23.24 -24.59
N THR A 503 -24.58 22.31 -25.10
CA THR A 503 -24.77 20.87 -24.87
C THR A 503 -24.61 20.66 -23.38
N SER A 504 -25.62 20.13 -22.70
CA SER A 504 -25.56 19.73 -21.30
C SER A 504 -24.60 18.53 -21.20
N GLU A 505 -23.32 18.82 -21.09
CA GLU A 505 -22.33 17.83 -20.75
C GLU A 505 -22.50 17.48 -19.27
N GLY A 506 -22.46 16.20 -18.94
CA GLY A 506 -22.63 15.70 -17.59
C GLY A 506 -21.39 15.97 -16.73
N PRO A 507 -21.41 15.58 -15.45
CA PRO A 507 -20.24 15.69 -14.57
C PRO A 507 -19.05 14.93 -15.14
N GLY A 508 -17.84 15.47 -14.97
CA GLY A 508 -16.61 14.87 -15.41
C GLY A 508 -16.12 13.76 -14.46
N PRO A 509 -14.94 13.20 -14.73
CA PRO A 509 -14.40 12.09 -13.93
C PRO A 509 -14.08 12.48 -12.49
N ALA A 510 -13.92 13.77 -12.16
CA ALA A 510 -13.63 14.24 -10.81
C ALA A 510 -14.81 14.03 -9.84
N ALA A 511 -16.04 14.13 -10.33
CA ALA A 511 -17.24 13.88 -9.54
C ALA A 511 -17.29 12.47 -8.92
N ALA A 512 -16.65 11.48 -9.53
CA ALA A 512 -16.56 10.11 -9.00
C ALA A 512 -15.37 9.90 -8.06
N VAL A 513 -14.48 10.87 -7.93
CA VAL A 513 -13.24 10.78 -7.14
C VAL A 513 -13.43 11.43 -5.78
N ILE A 514 -13.03 10.76 -4.70
CA ILE A 514 -13.00 11.39 -3.36
C ILE A 514 -11.76 12.26 -3.24
N GLY A 515 -11.99 13.57 -3.10
CA GLY A 515 -10.95 14.56 -2.89
C GLY A 515 -10.57 14.71 -1.42
N SER A 516 -9.39 15.28 -1.18
CA SER A 516 -8.95 15.76 0.13
C SER A 516 -9.28 17.25 0.27
N ALA A 517 -10.13 17.59 1.23
CA ALA A 517 -10.50 18.98 1.47
C ALA A 517 -9.32 19.84 1.94
N ASP A 518 -8.31 19.27 2.59
CA ASP A 518 -7.11 20.02 3.01
C ASP A 518 -6.23 20.38 1.81
N ARG A 519 -5.98 19.44 0.89
CA ARG A 519 -5.30 19.73 -0.39
C ARG A 519 -6.14 20.66 -1.28
N GLY A 520 -7.45 20.51 -1.22
CA GLY A 520 -8.40 21.40 -1.92
C GLY A 520 -8.31 22.83 -1.44
N ALA A 521 -8.05 23.06 -0.16
CA ALA A 521 -7.87 24.43 0.39
C ALA A 521 -6.66 25.14 -0.21
N ASP A 522 -5.55 24.42 -0.46
CA ASP A 522 -4.35 24.97 -1.07
C ASP A 522 -4.59 25.28 -2.55
N LEU A 523 -5.13 24.32 -3.31
CA LEU A 523 -5.48 24.50 -4.72
C LEU A 523 -6.53 25.60 -4.91
N TYR A 524 -7.52 25.67 -4.02
CA TYR A 524 -8.53 26.73 -4.04
C TYR A 524 -7.89 28.12 -3.87
N ARG A 525 -6.92 28.25 -2.99
CA ARG A 525 -6.20 29.52 -2.75
C ARG A 525 -5.42 29.94 -3.98
N GLU A 526 -4.85 28.99 -4.71
CA GLU A 526 -4.04 29.24 -5.91
C GLU A 526 -4.92 29.57 -7.12
N GLU A 527 -5.99 28.82 -7.37
CA GLU A 527 -6.74 28.84 -8.62
C GLU A 527 -8.08 29.60 -8.52
N CYS A 528 -8.74 29.57 -7.37
CA CYS A 528 -10.13 30.00 -7.22
C CYS A 528 -10.28 31.29 -6.39
N ALA A 529 -9.44 31.48 -5.37
CA ALA A 529 -9.60 32.54 -4.38
C ALA A 529 -9.45 33.96 -4.98
N SER A 530 -8.73 34.12 -6.08
CA SER A 530 -8.57 35.40 -6.78
C SER A 530 -9.89 35.97 -7.28
N CYS A 531 -10.88 35.13 -7.60
CA CYS A 531 -12.20 35.53 -8.07
C CYS A 531 -13.29 35.33 -7.01
N HIS A 532 -13.25 34.19 -6.28
CA HIS A 532 -14.31 33.80 -5.34
C HIS A 532 -14.05 34.21 -3.88
N GLY A 533 -12.90 34.86 -3.60
CA GLY A 533 -12.49 35.25 -2.25
C GLY A 533 -11.83 34.11 -1.46
N PRO A 534 -11.12 34.39 -0.35
CA PRO A 534 -10.20 33.46 0.32
C PRO A 534 -10.87 32.22 0.95
N GLN A 535 -12.16 32.27 1.21
CA GLN A 535 -12.95 31.15 1.75
C GLN A 535 -14.29 31.00 1.04
N GLY A 536 -14.36 31.41 -0.23
CA GLY A 536 -15.60 31.45 -1.00
C GLY A 536 -16.53 32.60 -0.59
N THR A 537 -16.04 33.49 0.24
CA THR A 537 -16.72 34.73 0.68
C THR A 537 -16.05 35.93 0.02
N ASP A 538 -16.77 37.06 -0.06
CA ASP A 538 -16.26 38.31 -0.62
C ASP A 538 -15.74 38.21 -2.07
N PRO A 539 -16.55 37.68 -3.00
CA PRO A 539 -16.17 37.54 -4.39
C PRO A 539 -15.96 38.90 -5.06
N VAL A 540 -15.09 38.96 -6.06
CA VAL A 540 -14.77 40.20 -6.77
C VAL A 540 -15.95 40.69 -7.61
N PRO A 541 -16.04 42.03 -7.88
CA PRO A 541 -17.02 42.60 -8.80
C PRO A 541 -16.89 42.00 -10.21
N ASN A 542 -18.02 41.66 -10.84
CA ASN A 542 -18.11 41.22 -12.23
C ASN A 542 -19.08 42.13 -13.02
N PRO A 543 -18.62 43.26 -13.52
CA PRO A 543 -19.46 44.18 -14.27
C PRO A 543 -20.08 43.49 -15.50
N GLY A 544 -21.36 43.75 -15.73
CA GLY A 544 -22.12 43.15 -16.84
C GLY A 544 -22.69 41.76 -16.56
N SER A 545 -22.38 41.14 -15.43
CA SER A 545 -23.14 40.00 -14.92
C SER A 545 -24.44 40.47 -14.26
N GLN A 546 -25.44 39.58 -14.16
CA GLN A 546 -26.74 39.88 -13.57
C GLN A 546 -26.63 40.27 -12.08
N GLU A 547 -25.71 39.67 -11.35
CA GLU A 547 -25.47 39.94 -9.93
C GLU A 547 -24.40 41.00 -9.67
N GLY A 548 -23.73 41.48 -10.71
CA GLY A 548 -22.67 42.51 -10.61
C GLY A 548 -21.37 42.01 -9.94
N LYS A 549 -21.29 40.73 -9.53
CA LYS A 549 -20.16 40.08 -8.88
C LYS A 549 -20.03 38.60 -9.31
N VAL A 550 -18.90 38.03 -9.02
CA VAL A 550 -18.66 36.58 -9.16
C VAL A 550 -19.53 35.82 -8.12
N PRO A 551 -20.13 34.66 -8.42
CA PRO A 551 -20.91 33.90 -7.44
C PRO A 551 -20.12 33.56 -6.19
N SER A 552 -20.74 33.70 -5.02
CA SER A 552 -20.18 33.21 -3.75
C SER A 552 -20.17 31.68 -3.71
N LEU A 553 -19.14 31.09 -3.11
CA LEU A 553 -19.05 29.64 -2.87
C LEU A 553 -19.27 29.28 -1.40
N ASN A 554 -19.43 30.27 -0.52
CA ASN A 554 -19.73 30.08 0.90
C ASN A 554 -20.57 31.27 1.44
N PRO A 555 -21.89 31.13 1.61
CA PRO A 555 -22.68 29.99 1.16
C PRO A 555 -22.75 29.91 -0.38
N ILE A 556 -22.82 28.70 -0.90
CA ILE A 556 -23.03 28.45 -2.32
C ILE A 556 -24.52 28.65 -2.68
N ASP A 557 -24.81 28.88 -3.97
CA ASP A 557 -26.18 28.99 -4.48
C ASP A 557 -27.01 27.76 -4.09
N ARG A 558 -28.28 27.98 -3.75
CA ARG A 558 -29.23 26.93 -3.32
C ARG A 558 -29.46 25.86 -4.39
N ASP A 559 -29.42 26.24 -5.67
CA ASP A 559 -29.63 25.31 -6.78
C ASP A 559 -28.44 24.35 -6.95
N LEU A 560 -27.24 24.77 -6.54
CA LEU A 560 -26.04 23.95 -6.53
C LEU A 560 -25.90 23.15 -5.24
N PHE A 561 -26.40 23.64 -4.13
CA PHE A 561 -26.31 22.97 -2.83
C PHE A 561 -27.05 21.64 -2.84
N SER A 562 -26.48 20.64 -2.19
CA SER A 562 -27.12 19.37 -1.82
C SER A 562 -26.59 18.89 -0.48
N SER A 563 -27.47 18.35 0.37
CA SER A 563 -27.06 17.65 1.57
C SER A 563 -26.49 16.25 1.28
N ASP A 564 -26.76 15.71 0.09
CA ASP A 564 -26.08 14.53 -0.43
C ASP A 564 -24.74 14.94 -1.03
N PRO A 565 -23.60 14.52 -0.43
CA PRO A 565 -22.29 14.94 -0.86
C PRO A 565 -21.93 14.50 -2.29
N GLN A 566 -22.45 13.39 -2.78
CA GLN A 566 -22.21 12.95 -4.16
C GLN A 566 -22.96 13.84 -5.16
N ALA A 567 -24.24 14.05 -4.94
CA ALA A 567 -25.06 14.93 -5.78
C ALA A 567 -24.57 16.39 -5.74
N PHE A 568 -23.96 16.82 -4.62
CA PHE A 568 -23.36 18.15 -4.51
C PHE A 568 -22.08 18.25 -5.34
N ALA A 569 -21.18 17.25 -5.23
CA ALA A 569 -19.97 17.20 -6.03
C ALA A 569 -20.28 17.19 -7.53
N GLU A 570 -21.22 16.36 -7.99
CA GLU A 570 -21.64 16.29 -9.39
C GLU A 570 -22.10 17.63 -9.96
N LYS A 571 -22.85 18.41 -9.18
CA LYS A 571 -23.33 19.72 -9.61
C LYS A 571 -22.21 20.74 -9.77
N ILE A 572 -21.25 20.78 -8.83
CA ILE A 572 -20.13 21.74 -8.93
C ILE A 572 -19.07 21.27 -9.91
N ASP A 573 -18.91 19.95 -10.08
CA ASP A 573 -17.96 19.39 -11.04
C ASP A 573 -18.26 19.83 -12.46
N VAL A 574 -19.51 19.81 -12.89
CA VAL A 574 -19.93 20.31 -14.21
C VAL A 574 -19.38 21.73 -14.46
N ILE A 575 -19.45 22.61 -13.43
CA ILE A 575 -19.00 23.99 -13.55
C ILE A 575 -17.48 24.09 -13.58
N ILE A 576 -16.80 23.33 -12.76
CA ILE A 576 -15.32 23.33 -12.71
C ILE A 576 -14.73 22.65 -13.96
N GLN A 577 -15.37 21.57 -14.40
CA GLN A 577 -14.94 20.81 -15.59
C GLN A 577 -15.05 21.65 -16.85
N HIS A 578 -16.24 22.21 -17.11
CA HIS A 578 -16.59 22.84 -18.39
C HIS A 578 -16.56 24.36 -18.35
N GLY A 579 -16.30 24.95 -17.16
CA GLY A 579 -16.37 26.39 -16.98
C GLY A 579 -17.81 26.94 -16.98
N SER A 580 -17.95 28.23 -16.78
CA SER A 580 -19.26 28.85 -16.85
C SER A 580 -19.19 30.32 -17.33
N VAL A 581 -20.26 30.76 -17.97
CA VAL A 581 -20.47 32.16 -18.33
C VAL A 581 -21.61 32.67 -17.44
N PRO A 582 -21.35 33.61 -16.51
CA PRO A 582 -22.38 34.15 -15.65
C PRO A 582 -23.52 34.79 -16.46
N ALA A 583 -24.75 34.71 -15.96
CA ALA A 583 -25.89 35.36 -16.57
C ALA A 583 -25.71 36.89 -16.61
N GLY A 584 -26.12 37.51 -17.70
CA GLY A 584 -26.02 38.97 -17.88
C GLY A 584 -25.68 39.38 -19.31
N PRO A 585 -25.85 40.66 -19.67
CA PRO A 585 -25.70 41.10 -21.04
C PRO A 585 -24.24 41.06 -21.57
N ASN A 586 -23.24 41.21 -20.67
CA ASN A 586 -21.82 41.13 -21.05
C ASN A 586 -20.92 40.99 -19.81
N PRO A 587 -20.88 39.81 -19.16
CA PRO A 587 -20.04 39.61 -17.97
C PRO A 587 -18.55 39.76 -18.30
N ALA A 588 -17.85 40.59 -17.51
CA ALA A 588 -16.43 40.86 -17.71
C ALA A 588 -15.56 39.62 -17.36
N LEU A 589 -15.97 38.83 -16.36
CA LEU A 589 -15.27 37.65 -15.91
C LEU A 589 -16.10 36.40 -16.23
N LYS A 590 -15.42 35.38 -16.77
CA LYS A 590 -15.96 34.04 -17.06
C LYS A 590 -15.12 33.02 -16.34
N MET A 591 -15.73 31.94 -15.87
CA MET A 591 -14.99 30.83 -15.27
C MET A 591 -14.34 29.98 -16.34
N ALA A 592 -13.06 29.68 -16.18
CA ALA A 592 -12.33 28.80 -17.08
C ALA A 592 -12.82 27.34 -16.96
N ALA A 593 -12.75 26.58 -18.05
CA ALA A 593 -13.00 25.14 -18.07
C ALA A 593 -11.74 24.39 -17.62
N PHE A 594 -11.58 24.21 -16.33
CA PHE A 594 -10.33 23.65 -15.77
C PHE A 594 -10.09 22.20 -16.17
N GLY A 595 -11.15 21.40 -16.29
CA GLY A 595 -11.04 20.00 -16.73
C GLY A 595 -10.81 19.88 -18.23
N ASP A 596 -11.63 20.55 -19.05
CA ASP A 596 -11.55 20.45 -20.51
C ASP A 596 -10.26 21.03 -21.07
N SER A 597 -9.73 22.07 -20.42
CA SER A 597 -8.44 22.66 -20.79
C SER A 597 -7.25 21.84 -20.29
N HIS A 598 -7.48 20.77 -19.52
CA HIS A 598 -6.44 20.03 -18.80
C HIS A 598 -5.57 20.90 -17.88
N GLY A 599 -6.12 22.01 -17.41
CA GLY A 599 -5.47 22.90 -16.45
C GLY A 599 -5.32 22.26 -15.07
N LEU A 600 -6.31 21.46 -14.67
CA LEU A 600 -6.31 20.67 -13.44
C LEU A 600 -6.60 19.20 -13.76
N SER A 601 -5.93 18.30 -13.04
CA SER A 601 -6.23 16.86 -13.12
C SER A 601 -7.56 16.56 -12.42
N PRO A 602 -8.24 15.42 -12.74
CA PRO A 602 -9.46 15.02 -12.06
C PRO A 602 -9.33 14.93 -10.54
N GLN A 603 -8.15 14.54 -10.04
CA GLN A 603 -7.88 14.49 -8.60
C GLN A 603 -7.77 15.88 -7.97
N GLN A 604 -7.17 16.85 -8.67
CA GLN A 604 -7.08 18.22 -8.19
C GLN A 604 -8.47 18.89 -8.17
N ILE A 605 -9.29 18.64 -9.18
CA ILE A 605 -10.69 19.10 -9.21
C ILE A 605 -11.46 18.49 -8.04
N ALA A 606 -11.38 17.17 -7.83
CA ALA A 606 -12.03 16.49 -6.71
C ALA A 606 -11.58 17.02 -5.33
N ASN A 607 -10.31 17.42 -5.19
CA ASN A 607 -9.82 18.06 -3.97
C ASN A 607 -10.48 19.43 -3.75
N ILE A 608 -10.58 20.25 -4.80
CA ILE A 608 -11.28 21.55 -4.73
C ILE A 608 -12.75 21.36 -4.39
N GLU A 609 -13.43 20.40 -5.01
CA GLU A 609 -14.81 20.04 -4.69
C GLU A 609 -14.96 19.66 -3.22
N ALA A 610 -14.12 18.78 -2.70
CA ALA A 610 -14.15 18.37 -1.30
C ALA A 610 -13.98 19.58 -0.35
N TYR A 611 -13.16 20.56 -0.72
CA TYR A 611 -13.01 21.80 0.04
C TYR A 611 -14.26 22.66 -0.02
N ILE A 612 -14.86 22.86 -1.19
CA ILE A 612 -16.11 23.65 -1.35
C ILE A 612 -17.25 22.98 -0.58
N LEU A 613 -17.39 21.67 -0.64
CA LEU A 613 -18.38 20.92 0.14
C LEU A 613 -18.20 21.21 1.63
N ARG A 614 -16.96 21.11 2.14
CA ARG A 614 -16.62 21.36 3.55
C ARG A 614 -16.93 22.81 3.97
N LEU A 615 -16.69 23.79 3.12
CA LEU A 615 -17.07 25.18 3.38
C LEU A 615 -18.57 25.36 3.59
N ASN A 616 -19.38 24.50 2.96
CA ASN A 616 -20.84 24.48 3.08
C ASN A 616 -21.38 23.44 4.09
N GLY A 617 -20.52 22.94 4.98
CA GLY A 617 -20.90 22.01 6.05
C GLY A 617 -21.19 20.58 5.59
N VAL A 618 -20.80 20.21 4.36
CA VAL A 618 -20.96 18.88 3.80
C VAL A 618 -19.59 18.21 3.72
N ASP A 619 -19.44 17.06 4.36
CA ASP A 619 -18.19 16.31 4.34
C ASP A 619 -18.33 15.08 3.45
N ARG A 620 -17.63 15.08 2.33
CA ARG A 620 -17.62 13.96 1.39
C ARG A 620 -16.94 12.71 1.98
N ALA A 621 -16.07 12.89 2.95
CA ALA A 621 -15.46 11.76 3.67
C ALA A 621 -16.49 10.98 4.50
N GLN A 622 -17.63 11.57 4.88
CA GLN A 622 -18.71 10.88 5.59
C GLN A 622 -19.53 9.95 4.69
N LEU A 623 -19.43 10.03 3.37
CA LEU A 623 -20.04 9.08 2.42
C LEU A 623 -19.45 7.67 2.50
N ILE A 624 -18.39 7.48 3.25
CA ILE A 624 -17.61 6.27 3.26
C ILE A 624 -18.37 5.09 3.86
N HIS A 625 -19.54 5.30 4.45
CA HIS A 625 -20.35 4.26 5.04
C HIS A 625 -21.87 4.41 4.76
N PRO A 626 -22.37 3.78 3.71
CA PRO A 626 -23.65 3.16 3.86
C PRO A 626 -23.43 1.95 4.79
N GLY A 627 -23.26 2.21 6.09
CA GLY A 627 -23.23 1.18 7.09
C GLY A 627 -24.43 0.27 6.85
N MET A 628 -24.21 -1.03 6.84
CA MET A 628 -25.32 -1.98 6.76
C MET A 628 -26.30 -1.63 7.87
N SER A 629 -27.60 -1.48 7.57
CA SER A 629 -28.56 -1.23 8.63
C SER A 629 -28.47 -2.34 9.68
N PRO A 630 -28.70 -2.07 10.96
CA PRO A 630 -28.67 -3.12 12.00
C PRO A 630 -29.56 -4.33 11.65
N ARG A 631 -30.66 -4.11 10.93
CA ARG A 631 -31.52 -5.18 10.43
C ARG A 631 -30.84 -6.03 9.36
N SER A 632 -30.21 -5.40 8.37
CA SER A 632 -29.47 -6.11 7.32
C SER A 632 -28.26 -6.87 7.87
N PHE A 633 -27.55 -6.30 8.85
CA PHE A 633 -26.47 -6.99 9.57
C PHE A 633 -26.98 -8.22 10.33
N PHE A 634 -28.10 -8.09 11.03
CA PHE A 634 -28.73 -9.21 11.75
C PHE A 634 -29.11 -10.34 10.78
N PHE A 635 -29.74 -10.03 9.63
CA PHE A 635 -30.06 -11.03 8.61
C PHE A 635 -28.84 -11.71 8.04
N LEU A 636 -27.77 -10.96 7.75
CA LEU A 636 -26.52 -11.53 7.26
C LEU A 636 -25.86 -12.41 8.31
N ALA A 637 -25.81 -11.97 9.57
CA ALA A 637 -25.28 -12.75 10.68
C ALA A 637 -26.07 -14.06 10.89
N VAL A 638 -27.39 -14.01 10.82
CA VAL A 638 -28.27 -15.20 10.88
C VAL A 638 -27.97 -16.12 9.69
N LEU A 639 -27.83 -15.60 8.49
CA LEU A 639 -27.54 -16.37 7.28
C LEU A 639 -26.17 -17.08 7.40
N VAL A 640 -25.15 -16.38 7.87
CA VAL A 640 -23.78 -16.91 8.09
C VAL A 640 -23.75 -17.97 9.20
N LEU A 641 -24.59 -17.83 10.23
CA LEU A 641 -24.71 -18.83 11.31
C LEU A 641 -25.56 -20.04 10.89
N VAL A 642 -26.70 -19.80 10.28
CA VAL A 642 -27.70 -20.85 10.02
C VAL A 642 -27.31 -21.74 8.84
N ILE A 643 -26.73 -21.19 7.77
CA ILE A 643 -26.33 -21.98 6.60
C ILE A 643 -25.29 -23.06 6.95
N PRO A 644 -24.16 -22.78 7.63
CA PRO A 644 -23.21 -23.81 8.04
C PRO A 644 -23.81 -24.84 8.99
N LEU A 645 -24.66 -24.41 9.93
CA LEU A 645 -25.34 -25.33 10.86
C LEU A 645 -26.34 -26.25 10.15
N LEU A 646 -27.10 -25.73 9.20
CA LEU A 646 -27.99 -26.52 8.36
C LEU A 646 -27.22 -27.49 7.46
N PHE A 647 -26.09 -27.03 6.89
CA PHE A 647 -25.21 -27.85 6.08
C PHE A 647 -24.59 -28.99 6.91
N LEU A 648 -24.05 -28.68 8.09
CA LEU A 648 -23.51 -29.67 9.04
C LEU A 648 -24.61 -30.64 9.52
N GLY A 649 -25.80 -30.14 9.83
CA GLY A 649 -26.95 -30.96 10.20
C GLY A 649 -27.45 -31.85 9.05
N GLY A 650 -27.39 -31.36 7.82
CA GLY A 650 -27.71 -32.11 6.61
C GLY A 650 -26.70 -33.24 6.37
N ILE A 651 -25.41 -32.94 6.48
CA ILE A 651 -24.35 -33.96 6.39
C ILE A 651 -24.51 -35.01 7.51
N TYR A 652 -24.78 -34.57 8.74
CA TYR A 652 -25.03 -35.48 9.88
C TYR A 652 -26.15 -36.49 9.60
N ARG A 653 -27.26 -36.06 9.00
CA ARG A 653 -28.39 -36.93 8.64
C ARG A 653 -28.11 -37.88 7.47
N CYS A 654 -27.14 -37.55 6.61
CA CYS A 654 -26.79 -38.35 5.44
C CYS A 654 -25.70 -39.39 5.72
N LEU A 655 -25.04 -39.33 6.89
CA LEU A 655 -24.03 -40.32 7.26
C LEU A 655 -24.69 -41.59 7.85
N PRO A 656 -24.17 -42.78 7.50
CA PRO A 656 -24.67 -44.03 8.07
C PRO A 656 -24.45 -44.06 9.59
N PRO A 657 -25.35 -44.70 10.37
CA PRO A 657 -25.19 -44.86 11.81
C PRO A 657 -23.86 -45.57 12.12
N ARG A 658 -23.24 -45.18 13.23
CA ARG A 658 -22.02 -45.84 13.72
C ARG A 658 -22.24 -47.35 13.83
N PRO A 659 -21.33 -48.21 13.36
CA PRO A 659 -21.35 -49.60 13.73
C PRO A 659 -21.21 -49.69 15.28
N PRO A 660 -21.94 -50.62 15.92
CA PRO A 660 -21.87 -50.81 17.36
C PRO A 660 -20.44 -51.14 17.76
N ASP A 661 -19.96 -50.48 18.83
CA ASP A 661 -18.63 -50.77 19.40
C ASP A 661 -18.49 -52.27 19.63
N LYS A 662 -17.53 -52.89 18.96
CA LYS A 662 -17.10 -54.25 19.33
C LYS A 662 -16.54 -54.13 20.73
N LYS A 663 -17.31 -54.55 21.71
CA LYS A 663 -16.78 -54.82 23.05
C LYS A 663 -15.80 -56.00 22.92
N GLU A 664 -14.52 -55.75 23.02
CA GLU A 664 -13.51 -56.69 23.44
C GLU A 664 -13.25 -56.48 24.91
#